data_07a74427ae848f1eaffc4f11175df5a0
#
_entry.id   07a74427ae848f1eaffc4f11175df5a0
#
_cell.length_a   1.000
_cell.length_b   1.000
_cell.length_c   1.000
_cell.angle_alpha   90.00
_cell.angle_beta   90.00
_cell.angle_gamma   90.00
#
_symmetry.space_group_name_H-M   'P 1'
#
loop_
_entity.id
_entity.type
_entity.pdbx_description
1 polymer ?
#
loop_
_entity_poly.entity_id
_entity_poly.type
_entity_poly.pdbx_seq_one_letter_code
_entity_poly.pdbx_strand_id
1 'polypeptide(L)'
;MFVKDFFKSLKKRYHYAMVVFKELVKTDFHLRYQGSFLGMVWSVLKPLMLFAVMYVVFVKFLKFSDGTPTFPISLLCGTCLWSFFSESTSMGMQSIVGRGDLLRKVHFPNYIIVASTTMGSMISLGINLCVVLLFGFFAHAHYTWRVLLVPFNIIQLYCLGLGVALLLASLFVYFRDVAHIWEVVLQAMFYATPIIYPISMVANNPEFSWAGKLLMLNPSTQVIMDIRHNLLSRNTCQQCGPWLITAAVPAAICFVCFYFVPRYSCVPQVQLQVRGGALIMAEVAMTEKTQEKTVDERPVVLKVDHVAKMFRLPTEQATGLKMAFLNWTKGIKGYAEQHVLRDINFEVQQGDFFGIVGRNGSGKSTLLKIISQIYTPEQGSVTVKGKLVPFIELGVGFNPELTGRENVYLNGALLGFTRTEIDAMYDDIVEFAELEDFMDQKLKNYSSGMQVRLAFSVAIKAQGDILVLDEVLAVGDEAFQRKCDNFFAEIKKDPTKTVILVTHSMDAVKKYCNKAILIKDGEIVASGDKNNVADRYTLENLKAENKEPKTEEQSAKKNNEPWIKVLPVSEPVCGKDDIFEFDIEYSFNDDVDFYFTMTLLDTKRGGLTFDPGPKLYRFHNPGHHKVRFALPVNIFNNGDFQIVASLRIDDPADPKKPKAIAFANGEDSCTFAIRDTRNGDYALLNNDILSIKCEGIVN
;
A
#
# COMPACT_ATOMS: atom_id res chain seq x y z
N MET A 1 7.36 32.98 26.58
CA MET A 1 7.07 33.03 25.15
C MET A 1 7.68 31.83 24.43
N PHE A 2 8.99 31.60 24.52
CA PHE A 2 9.71 30.48 23.84
C PHE A 2 9.15 29.08 24.10
N VAL A 3 8.76 28.75 25.33
CA VAL A 3 8.23 27.42 25.69
C VAL A 3 6.85 27.17 25.06
N LYS A 4 5.98 28.19 25.01
CA LYS A 4 4.66 28.08 24.35
C LYS A 4 4.77 27.90 22.83
N ASP A 5 5.72 28.60 22.20
CA ASP A 5 5.95 28.49 20.75
C ASP A 5 6.60 27.16 20.39
N PHE A 6 7.49 26.64 21.23
CA PHE A 6 8.08 25.31 21.10
C PHE A 6 6.99 24.21 21.19
N PHE A 7 6.12 24.26 22.21
CA PHE A 7 5.01 23.30 22.33
C PHE A 7 3.99 23.43 21.20
N LYS A 8 3.73 24.63 20.69
CA LYS A 8 2.84 24.86 19.54
C LYS A 8 3.42 24.30 18.25
N SER A 9 4.72 24.46 18.03
CA SER A 9 5.47 23.86 16.91
C SER A 9 5.49 22.34 16.98
N LEU A 10 5.80 21.78 18.16
CA LEU A 10 5.71 20.32 18.42
C LEU A 10 4.31 19.79 18.17
N LYS A 11 3.28 20.45 18.68
CA LYS A 11 1.88 20.06 18.48
C LYS A 11 1.50 20.05 17.00
N LYS A 12 1.94 21.03 16.21
CA LYS A 12 1.71 21.07 14.76
C LYS A 12 2.44 19.94 14.04
N ARG A 13 3.71 19.65 14.41
CA ARG A 13 4.56 18.63 13.80
C ARG A 13 4.04 17.19 14.05
N TYR A 14 3.51 16.95 15.26
CA TYR A 14 3.02 15.61 15.65
C TYR A 14 1.50 15.47 15.56
N HIS A 15 0.80 16.47 15.03
CA HIS A 15 -0.67 16.45 14.97
C HIS A 15 -1.21 15.24 14.21
N TYR A 16 -0.73 15.02 13.00
CA TYR A 16 -1.09 13.88 12.17
C TYR A 16 -0.80 12.55 12.85
N ALA A 17 0.42 12.39 13.35
CA ALA A 17 0.84 11.19 14.07
C ALA A 17 -0.09 10.87 15.27
N MET A 18 -0.55 11.89 15.99
CA MET A 18 -1.44 11.75 17.14
C MET A 18 -2.87 11.38 16.72
N VAL A 19 -3.37 11.89 15.61
CA VAL A 19 -4.70 11.54 15.06
C VAL A 19 -4.70 10.05 14.68
N VAL A 20 -3.72 9.62 13.87
CA VAL A 20 -3.56 8.22 13.46
C VAL A 20 -3.39 7.31 14.68
N PHE A 21 -2.53 7.70 15.64
CA PHE A 21 -2.31 6.92 16.87
C PHE A 21 -3.60 6.68 17.66
N LYS A 22 -4.40 7.72 17.89
CA LYS A 22 -5.66 7.59 18.65
C LYS A 22 -6.65 6.63 17.99
N GLU A 23 -6.81 6.74 16.67
CA GLU A 23 -7.75 5.88 15.96
C GLU A 23 -7.25 4.44 15.87
N LEU A 24 -5.94 4.23 15.69
CA LEU A 24 -5.34 2.90 15.74
C LEU A 24 -5.49 2.25 17.12
N VAL A 25 -5.25 2.98 18.22
CA VAL A 25 -5.44 2.45 19.58
C VAL A 25 -6.89 2.01 19.80
N LYS A 26 -7.86 2.84 19.37
CA LYS A 26 -9.29 2.52 19.49
C LYS A 26 -9.65 1.27 18.68
N THR A 27 -9.19 1.21 17.43
CA THR A 27 -9.42 0.07 16.54
C THR A 27 -8.78 -1.21 17.08
N ASP A 28 -7.52 -1.15 17.54
CA ASP A 28 -6.80 -2.29 18.09
C ASP A 28 -7.46 -2.86 19.32
N PHE A 29 -7.90 -1.98 20.21
CA PHE A 29 -8.59 -2.39 21.43
C PHE A 29 -9.94 -3.03 21.12
N HIS A 30 -10.70 -2.45 20.17
CA HIS A 30 -11.99 -3.00 19.73
C HIS A 30 -11.82 -4.39 19.09
N LEU A 31 -10.89 -4.54 18.16
CA LEU A 31 -10.63 -5.80 17.45
C LEU A 31 -10.12 -6.92 18.36
N ARG A 32 -9.40 -6.59 19.44
CA ARG A 32 -8.84 -7.59 20.38
C ARG A 32 -9.90 -8.48 21.02
N TYR A 33 -11.08 -7.92 21.27
CA TYR A 33 -12.15 -8.61 21.98
C TYR A 33 -13.39 -8.88 21.11
N GLN A 34 -13.33 -8.54 19.86
CA GLN A 34 -14.42 -8.71 18.91
C GLN A 34 -14.65 -10.20 18.60
N GLY A 35 -15.92 -10.62 18.51
CA GLY A 35 -16.29 -12.00 18.21
C GLY A 35 -16.16 -12.99 19.37
N SER A 36 -15.73 -12.53 20.55
CA SER A 36 -15.68 -13.36 21.76
C SER A 36 -16.98 -13.24 22.56
N PHE A 37 -17.51 -14.39 23.05
CA PHE A 37 -18.70 -14.43 23.88
C PHE A 37 -18.56 -13.58 25.17
N LEU A 38 -17.39 -13.61 25.81
CA LEU A 38 -17.09 -12.86 27.03
C LEU A 38 -16.51 -11.45 26.72
N GLY A 39 -16.17 -11.16 25.47
CA GLY A 39 -15.65 -9.84 25.08
C GLY A 39 -14.52 -9.34 25.98
N MET A 40 -14.65 -8.10 26.46
CA MET A 40 -13.65 -7.47 27.35
C MET A 40 -13.48 -8.18 28.71
N VAL A 41 -14.41 -9.02 29.13
CA VAL A 41 -14.27 -9.75 30.43
C VAL A 41 -13.04 -10.65 30.44
N TRP A 42 -12.58 -11.12 29.28
CA TRP A 42 -11.34 -11.88 29.15
C TRP A 42 -10.10 -11.12 29.61
N SER A 43 -10.08 -9.80 29.53
CA SER A 43 -8.95 -9.00 29.99
C SER A 43 -8.73 -9.14 31.51
N VAL A 44 -9.80 -9.38 32.27
CA VAL A 44 -9.78 -9.59 33.71
C VAL A 44 -9.77 -11.08 34.07
N LEU A 45 -10.55 -11.89 33.37
CA LEU A 45 -10.73 -13.30 33.71
C LEU A 45 -9.44 -14.11 33.54
N LYS A 46 -8.67 -13.87 32.46
CA LYS A 46 -7.40 -14.57 32.19
C LYS A 46 -6.36 -14.39 33.34
N PRO A 47 -6.03 -13.16 33.77
CA PRO A 47 -5.14 -12.95 34.90
C PRO A 47 -5.68 -13.53 36.22
N LEU A 48 -6.99 -13.45 36.47
CA LEU A 48 -7.61 -14.00 37.66
C LEU A 48 -7.55 -15.54 37.72
N MET A 49 -7.79 -16.20 36.57
CA MET A 49 -7.65 -17.66 36.49
C MET A 49 -6.21 -18.10 36.76
N LEU A 50 -5.23 -17.43 36.14
CA LEU A 50 -3.82 -17.69 36.37
C LEU A 50 -3.45 -17.45 37.85
N PHE A 51 -3.93 -16.35 38.44
CA PHE A 51 -3.75 -16.05 39.84
C PHE A 51 -4.37 -17.15 40.77
N ALA A 52 -5.58 -17.62 40.47
CA ALA A 52 -6.23 -18.66 41.25
C ALA A 52 -5.37 -19.94 41.29
N VAL A 53 -4.84 -20.37 40.15
CA VAL A 53 -3.94 -21.53 40.10
C VAL A 53 -2.66 -21.27 40.89
N MET A 54 -2.02 -20.10 40.68
CA MET A 54 -0.79 -19.74 41.40
C MET A 54 -1.02 -19.62 42.91
N TYR A 55 -2.16 -19.06 43.33
CA TYR A 55 -2.52 -18.96 44.75
C TYR A 55 -2.63 -20.34 45.40
N VAL A 56 -3.31 -21.28 44.74
CA VAL A 56 -3.44 -22.65 45.27
C VAL A 56 -2.06 -23.32 45.36
N VAL A 57 -1.27 -23.27 44.30
CA VAL A 57 0.02 -23.96 44.23
C VAL A 57 1.05 -23.32 45.18
N PHE A 58 1.29 -22.02 45.02
CA PHE A 58 2.41 -21.37 45.70
C PHE A 58 2.08 -20.90 47.11
N VAL A 59 0.86 -20.41 47.36
CA VAL A 59 0.49 -19.91 48.71
C VAL A 59 -0.07 -21.01 49.57
N LYS A 60 -0.98 -21.86 49.06
CA LYS A 60 -1.61 -22.90 49.88
C LYS A 60 -0.78 -24.17 49.99
N PHE A 61 -0.22 -24.66 48.86
CA PHE A 61 0.52 -25.93 48.82
C PHE A 61 1.99 -25.75 49.21
N LEU A 62 2.73 -24.87 48.51
CA LEU A 62 4.15 -24.63 48.75
C LEU A 62 4.41 -23.66 49.92
N LYS A 63 3.38 -23.00 50.46
CA LYS A 63 3.42 -22.08 51.61
C LYS A 63 4.44 -20.93 51.43
N PHE A 64 4.63 -20.44 50.22
CA PHE A 64 5.42 -19.23 50.00
C PHE A 64 4.73 -18.03 50.65
N SER A 65 5.48 -17.28 51.44
CA SER A 65 4.99 -16.08 52.13
C SER A 65 6.15 -15.13 52.39
N ASP A 66 5.88 -13.83 52.36
CA ASP A 66 6.78 -12.77 52.82
C ASP A 66 6.50 -12.36 54.28
N GLY A 67 5.67 -13.15 54.99
CA GLY A 67 5.25 -12.86 56.35
C GLY A 67 4.11 -11.84 56.45
N THR A 68 3.59 -11.34 55.35
CA THR A 68 2.47 -10.39 55.32
C THR A 68 1.18 -11.04 54.88
N PRO A 69 0.00 -10.64 55.44
CA PRO A 69 -1.31 -11.13 54.98
C PRO A 69 -1.66 -10.67 53.56
N THR A 70 -0.97 -9.67 53.04
CA THR A 70 -1.18 -9.09 51.72
C THR A 70 -0.39 -9.77 50.62
N PHE A 71 0.42 -10.80 50.89
CA PHE A 71 1.21 -11.54 49.90
C PHE A 71 0.39 -12.06 48.72
N PRO A 72 -0.83 -12.60 48.87
CA PRO A 72 -1.64 -13.02 47.73
C PRO A 72 -1.97 -11.89 46.77
N ILE A 73 -2.21 -10.68 47.27
CA ILE A 73 -2.49 -9.51 46.46
C ILE A 73 -1.22 -9.03 45.75
N SER A 74 -0.08 -9.11 46.45
CA SER A 74 1.23 -8.85 45.85
C SER A 74 1.52 -9.80 44.67
N LEU A 75 1.15 -11.09 44.82
CA LEU A 75 1.25 -12.08 43.76
C LEU A 75 0.33 -11.73 42.57
N LEU A 76 -0.94 -11.38 42.83
CA LEU A 76 -1.88 -10.93 41.77
C LEU A 76 -1.34 -9.68 41.05
N CYS A 77 -0.89 -8.69 41.80
CA CYS A 77 -0.29 -7.46 41.22
C CYS A 77 0.90 -7.80 40.33
N GLY A 78 1.83 -8.64 40.80
CA GLY A 78 3.00 -9.04 40.01
C GLY A 78 2.64 -9.82 38.77
N THR A 79 1.66 -10.71 38.81
CA THR A 79 1.20 -11.45 37.63
C THR A 79 0.52 -10.55 36.61
N CYS A 80 -0.25 -9.54 37.04
CA CYS A 80 -0.85 -8.54 36.12
C CYS A 80 0.22 -7.68 35.45
N LEU A 81 1.21 -7.20 36.18
CA LEU A 81 2.31 -6.39 35.66
C LEU A 81 3.19 -7.16 34.66
N TRP A 82 3.48 -8.43 34.98
CA TRP A 82 4.22 -9.31 34.10
C TRP A 82 3.43 -9.65 32.82
N SER A 83 2.14 -9.95 32.98
CA SER A 83 1.27 -10.20 31.80
C SER A 83 1.26 -9.01 30.84
N PHE A 84 1.21 -7.78 31.37
CA PHE A 84 1.33 -6.58 30.57
C PHE A 84 2.68 -6.50 29.83
N PHE A 85 3.80 -6.73 30.52
CA PHE A 85 5.14 -6.69 29.93
C PHE A 85 5.28 -7.74 28.83
N SER A 86 4.90 -8.98 29.10
CA SER A 86 4.94 -10.09 28.14
C SER A 86 4.06 -9.83 26.93
N GLU A 87 2.81 -9.40 27.15
CA GLU A 87 1.86 -9.13 26.09
C GLU A 87 2.29 -7.94 25.21
N SER A 88 2.69 -6.82 25.83
CA SER A 88 3.11 -5.62 25.13
C SER A 88 4.33 -5.86 24.24
N THR A 89 5.32 -6.62 24.73
CA THR A 89 6.54 -6.93 23.96
C THR A 89 6.27 -7.93 22.84
N SER A 90 5.47 -8.98 23.08
CA SER A 90 5.15 -10.00 22.07
C SER A 90 4.25 -9.46 20.96
N MET A 91 3.19 -8.74 21.31
CA MET A 91 2.30 -8.13 20.31
C MET A 91 2.97 -6.97 19.56
N GLY A 92 3.74 -6.14 20.27
CA GLY A 92 4.51 -5.06 19.69
C GLY A 92 5.55 -5.56 18.70
N MET A 93 6.24 -6.66 18.97
CA MET A 93 7.18 -7.32 18.07
C MET A 93 6.55 -7.69 16.73
N GLN A 94 5.34 -8.25 16.73
CA GLN A 94 4.66 -8.74 15.54
C GLN A 94 3.90 -7.63 14.78
N SER A 95 3.68 -6.48 15.40
CA SER A 95 2.78 -5.43 14.92
C SER A 95 3.17 -4.83 13.57
N ILE A 96 4.46 -4.59 13.31
CA ILE A 96 4.96 -4.03 12.04
C ILE A 96 4.69 -4.98 10.89
N VAL A 97 4.98 -6.26 11.10
CA VAL A 97 4.81 -7.29 10.08
C VAL A 97 3.33 -7.56 9.81
N GLY A 98 2.51 -7.64 10.85
CA GLY A 98 1.07 -7.85 10.75
C GLY A 98 0.34 -6.71 10.01
N ARG A 99 0.95 -5.52 9.92
CA ARG A 99 0.41 -4.35 9.20
C ARG A 99 1.30 -3.87 8.05
N GLY A 100 2.06 -4.79 7.47
CA GLY A 100 2.96 -4.49 6.35
C GLY A 100 2.25 -3.83 5.16
N ASP A 101 1.02 -4.22 4.87
CA ASP A 101 0.24 -3.65 3.77
C ASP A 101 -0.12 -2.19 4.01
N LEU A 102 -0.47 -1.83 5.25
CA LEU A 102 -0.75 -0.44 5.62
C LEU A 102 0.51 0.44 5.47
N LEU A 103 1.67 -0.07 5.90
CA LEU A 103 2.94 0.64 5.81
C LEU A 103 3.44 0.87 4.39
N ARG A 104 3.03 0.01 3.44
CA ARG A 104 3.40 0.14 2.02
C ARG A 104 2.52 1.13 1.27
N LYS A 105 1.40 1.55 1.86
CA LYS A 105 0.35 2.30 1.18
C LYS A 105 0.13 3.71 1.75
N VAL A 106 0.48 3.92 3.03
CA VAL A 106 0.29 5.20 3.73
C VAL A 106 1.58 5.65 4.39
N HIS A 107 1.86 6.94 4.29
CA HIS A 107 3.03 7.55 4.92
C HIS A 107 2.72 7.99 6.35
N PHE A 108 3.19 7.24 7.35
CA PHE A 108 3.23 7.68 8.74
C PHE A 108 4.41 7.01 9.49
N PRO A 109 4.85 7.57 10.62
CA PRO A 109 5.99 7.01 11.34
C PRO A 109 5.72 5.60 11.87
N ASN A 110 6.57 4.63 11.53
CA ASN A 110 6.39 3.20 11.82
C ASN A 110 6.25 2.90 13.32
N TYR A 111 6.87 3.70 14.20
CA TYR A 111 6.78 3.53 15.64
C TYR A 111 5.34 3.68 16.18
N ILE A 112 4.45 4.36 15.43
CA ILE A 112 3.04 4.55 15.82
C ILE A 112 2.32 3.22 15.91
N ILE A 113 2.62 2.26 15.02
CA ILE A 113 2.02 0.92 15.03
C ILE A 113 2.40 0.17 16.30
N VAL A 114 3.68 0.16 16.66
CA VAL A 114 4.16 -0.50 17.87
C VAL A 114 3.58 0.19 19.10
N ALA A 115 3.58 1.53 19.12
CA ALA A 115 3.04 2.31 20.22
C ALA A 115 1.52 2.10 20.40
N SER A 116 0.74 2.02 19.31
CA SER A 116 -0.72 1.78 19.40
C SER A 116 -1.04 0.41 19.98
N THR A 117 -0.29 -0.62 19.54
CA THR A 117 -0.47 -1.99 20.02
C THR A 117 -0.11 -2.12 21.49
N THR A 118 1.01 -1.54 21.94
CA THR A 118 1.42 -1.56 23.34
C THR A 118 0.50 -0.73 24.24
N MET A 119 -0.07 0.37 23.73
CA MET A 119 -1.06 1.16 24.46
C MET A 119 -2.37 0.38 24.69
N GLY A 120 -2.77 -0.47 23.75
CA GLY A 120 -3.90 -1.38 23.94
C GLY A 120 -3.68 -2.33 25.13
N SER A 121 -2.47 -2.86 25.32
CA SER A 121 -2.11 -3.68 26.49
C SER A 121 -2.08 -2.84 27.79
N MET A 122 -1.71 -1.56 27.72
CA MET A 122 -1.75 -0.65 28.87
C MET A 122 -3.16 -0.38 29.36
N ILE A 123 -4.15 -0.28 28.45
CA ILE A 123 -5.57 -0.16 28.83
C ILE A 123 -6.01 -1.41 29.63
N SER A 124 -5.64 -2.61 29.16
CA SER A 124 -5.91 -3.86 29.86
C SER A 124 -5.24 -3.90 31.24
N LEU A 125 -4.00 -3.40 31.36
CA LEU A 125 -3.32 -3.26 32.66
C LEU A 125 -4.10 -2.34 33.60
N GLY A 126 -4.59 -1.19 33.11
CA GLY A 126 -5.39 -0.27 33.93
C GLY A 126 -6.62 -0.95 34.54
N ILE A 127 -7.35 -1.75 33.75
CA ILE A 127 -8.50 -2.53 34.20
C ILE A 127 -8.06 -3.54 35.30
N ASN A 128 -6.96 -4.28 35.04
CA ASN A 128 -6.45 -5.26 36.00
C ASN A 128 -5.97 -4.63 37.32
N LEU A 129 -5.36 -3.44 37.28
CA LEU A 129 -4.97 -2.72 38.49
C LEU A 129 -6.18 -2.22 39.29
N CYS A 130 -7.28 -1.85 38.65
CA CYS A 130 -8.53 -1.59 39.37
C CYS A 130 -9.02 -2.84 40.14
N VAL A 131 -8.89 -4.01 39.54
CA VAL A 131 -9.22 -5.29 40.21
C VAL A 131 -8.28 -5.54 41.38
N VAL A 132 -6.96 -5.33 41.22
CA VAL A 132 -5.98 -5.46 42.30
C VAL A 132 -6.31 -4.52 43.47
N LEU A 133 -6.67 -3.27 43.20
CA LEU A 133 -7.09 -2.29 44.22
C LEU A 133 -8.35 -2.74 44.94
N LEU A 134 -9.33 -3.25 44.19
CA LEU A 134 -10.58 -3.79 44.79
C LEU A 134 -10.30 -4.97 45.73
N PHE A 135 -9.49 -5.94 45.32
CA PHE A 135 -9.10 -7.05 46.17
C PHE A 135 -8.29 -6.58 47.39
N GLY A 136 -7.42 -5.59 47.21
CA GLY A 136 -6.67 -4.97 48.30
C GLY A 136 -7.57 -4.31 49.35
N PHE A 137 -8.63 -3.63 48.90
CA PHE A 137 -9.62 -3.02 49.76
C PHE A 137 -10.34 -4.09 50.63
N PHE A 138 -10.80 -5.19 50.03
CA PHE A 138 -11.44 -6.29 50.76
C PHE A 138 -10.51 -7.02 51.71
N ALA A 139 -9.21 -7.07 51.42
CA ALA A 139 -8.21 -7.69 52.30
C ALA A 139 -7.62 -6.71 53.32
N HIS A 140 -8.27 -5.55 53.51
CA HIS A 140 -7.83 -4.50 54.43
C HIS A 140 -6.37 -4.06 54.24
N ALA A 141 -5.88 -3.99 53.00
CA ALA A 141 -4.58 -3.45 52.72
C ALA A 141 -4.49 -1.95 53.09
N HIS A 142 -3.42 -1.57 53.79
CA HIS A 142 -3.21 -0.19 54.18
C HIS A 142 -2.60 0.61 53.06
N TYR A 143 -3.41 1.38 52.33
CA TYR A 143 -2.95 2.31 51.32
C TYR A 143 -2.34 3.56 51.92
N THR A 144 -1.15 3.92 51.48
CA THR A 144 -0.42 5.12 51.90
C THR A 144 -0.39 6.15 50.77
N TRP A 145 0.06 7.39 51.05
CA TRP A 145 0.20 8.42 50.04
C TRP A 145 1.13 8.00 48.89
N ARG A 146 1.98 6.97 49.07
CA ARG A 146 2.86 6.39 48.02
C ARG A 146 2.10 5.83 46.82
N VAL A 147 0.82 5.52 46.93
CA VAL A 147 -0.04 5.14 45.81
C VAL A 147 -0.03 6.17 44.68
N LEU A 148 0.23 7.44 45.03
CA LEU A 148 0.42 8.51 44.04
C LEU A 148 1.65 8.33 43.13
N LEU A 149 2.62 7.51 43.52
CA LEU A 149 3.81 7.16 42.74
C LEU A 149 3.55 6.01 41.77
N VAL A 150 2.49 5.22 41.96
CA VAL A 150 2.14 4.09 41.07
C VAL A 150 1.97 4.51 39.61
N PRO A 151 1.27 5.60 39.26
CA PRO A 151 1.20 6.04 37.88
C PRO A 151 2.57 6.31 37.25
N PHE A 152 3.51 6.85 38.01
CA PHE A 152 4.88 7.09 37.53
C PHE A 152 5.62 5.76 37.24
N ASN A 153 5.50 4.77 38.14
CA ASN A 153 6.09 3.45 37.91
C ASN A 153 5.41 2.70 36.77
N ILE A 154 4.10 2.91 36.52
CA ILE A 154 3.42 2.36 35.34
C ILE A 154 3.98 2.96 34.08
N ILE A 155 4.24 4.27 34.03
CA ILE A 155 4.89 4.92 32.90
C ILE A 155 6.30 4.35 32.68
N GLN A 156 7.08 4.09 33.75
CA GLN A 156 8.40 3.44 33.64
C GLN A 156 8.27 2.04 33.00
N LEU A 157 7.32 1.23 33.45
CA LEU A 157 7.07 -0.11 32.92
C LEU A 157 6.61 -0.07 31.45
N TYR A 158 5.74 0.88 31.11
CA TYR A 158 5.30 1.11 29.74
C TYR A 158 6.47 1.50 28.84
N CYS A 159 7.29 2.44 29.29
CA CYS A 159 8.48 2.87 28.56
C CYS A 159 9.47 1.71 28.33
N LEU A 160 9.70 0.88 29.34
CA LEU A 160 10.53 -0.32 29.21
C LEU A 160 9.93 -1.30 28.20
N GLY A 161 8.63 -1.61 28.32
CA GLY A 161 7.92 -2.51 27.42
C GLY A 161 7.92 -2.01 25.97
N LEU A 162 7.64 -0.72 25.77
CA LEU A 162 7.67 -0.09 24.44
C LEU A 162 9.07 -0.11 23.82
N GLY A 163 10.11 0.19 24.63
CA GLY A 163 11.50 0.17 24.17
C GLY A 163 11.92 -1.22 23.67
N VAL A 164 11.63 -2.25 24.48
CA VAL A 164 11.91 -3.64 24.11
C VAL A 164 11.07 -4.07 22.89
N ALA A 165 9.79 -3.70 22.85
CA ALA A 165 8.90 -3.99 21.71
C ALA A 165 9.42 -3.39 20.41
N LEU A 166 9.89 -2.13 20.41
CA LEU A 166 10.47 -1.47 19.25
C LEU A 166 11.73 -2.19 18.76
N LEU A 167 12.61 -2.57 19.68
CA LEU A 167 13.83 -3.32 19.35
C LEU A 167 13.49 -4.70 18.75
N LEU A 168 12.59 -5.44 19.39
CA LEU A 168 12.15 -6.75 18.92
C LEU A 168 11.42 -6.65 17.56
N ALA A 169 10.57 -5.64 17.36
CA ALA A 169 9.87 -5.41 16.12
C ALA A 169 10.85 -5.18 14.96
N SER A 170 11.92 -4.43 15.18
CA SER A 170 12.95 -4.22 14.17
C SER A 170 13.73 -5.50 13.84
N LEU A 171 14.06 -6.31 14.85
CA LEU A 171 14.73 -7.60 14.65
C LEU A 171 13.81 -8.61 13.95
N PHE A 172 12.53 -8.65 14.33
CA PHE A 172 11.54 -9.58 13.78
C PHE A 172 11.26 -9.36 12.28
N VAL A 173 11.42 -8.14 11.79
CA VAL A 173 11.34 -7.83 10.36
C VAL A 173 12.42 -8.58 9.57
N TYR A 174 13.63 -8.72 10.14
CA TYR A 174 14.74 -9.43 9.50
C TYR A 174 14.76 -10.93 9.78
N PHE A 175 14.49 -11.31 11.03
CA PHE A 175 14.62 -12.69 11.52
C PHE A 175 13.34 -13.13 12.24
N ARG A 176 12.57 -13.99 11.59
CA ARG A 176 11.31 -14.51 12.13
C ARG A 176 11.50 -15.37 13.37
N ASP A 177 12.67 -16.00 13.52
CA ASP A 177 13.00 -16.85 14.66
C ASP A 177 13.05 -16.08 15.99
N VAL A 178 13.15 -14.75 15.95
CA VAL A 178 13.12 -13.88 17.14
C VAL A 178 11.86 -14.10 17.97
N ALA A 179 10.72 -14.46 17.37
CA ALA A 179 9.50 -14.74 18.10
C ALA A 179 9.65 -15.94 19.04
N HIS A 180 10.21 -17.03 18.55
CA HIS A 180 10.43 -18.25 19.36
C HIS A 180 11.50 -18.03 20.44
N ILE A 181 12.59 -17.33 20.08
CA ILE A 181 13.64 -16.97 21.05
C ILE A 181 13.04 -16.10 22.16
N TRP A 182 12.23 -15.09 21.81
CA TRP A 182 11.64 -14.19 22.79
C TRP A 182 10.65 -14.90 23.71
N GLU A 183 9.88 -15.84 23.21
CA GLU A 183 8.98 -16.66 24.00
C GLU A 183 9.75 -17.44 25.12
N VAL A 184 10.87 -18.07 24.76
CA VAL A 184 11.75 -18.77 25.70
C VAL A 184 12.35 -17.79 26.71
N VAL A 185 12.81 -16.62 26.24
CA VAL A 185 13.36 -15.56 27.11
C VAL A 185 12.30 -15.07 28.11
N LEU A 186 11.07 -14.84 27.66
CA LEU A 186 9.97 -14.44 28.56
C LEU A 186 9.67 -15.50 29.63
N GLN A 187 9.67 -16.78 29.28
CA GLN A 187 9.50 -17.86 30.25
C GLN A 187 10.64 -17.89 31.27
N ALA A 188 11.88 -17.79 30.83
CA ALA A 188 13.04 -17.72 31.71
C ALA A 188 13.00 -16.49 32.64
N MET A 189 12.68 -15.31 32.07
CA MET A 189 12.56 -14.07 32.84
C MET A 189 11.42 -14.09 33.86
N PHE A 190 10.31 -14.80 33.56
CA PHE A 190 9.20 -14.96 34.53
C PHE A 190 9.66 -15.59 35.85
N TYR A 191 10.48 -16.63 35.75
CA TYR A 191 11.06 -17.27 36.93
C TYR A 191 12.23 -16.49 37.53
N ALA A 192 13.00 -15.78 36.71
CA ALA A 192 14.06 -14.92 37.18
C ALA A 192 13.56 -13.60 37.78
N THR A 193 12.31 -13.22 37.57
CA THR A 193 11.69 -12.07 38.27
C THR A 193 10.96 -12.56 39.52
N PRO A 194 11.15 -11.94 40.71
CA PRO A 194 10.51 -12.39 41.95
C PRO A 194 9.01 -12.07 41.98
N ILE A 195 8.26 -12.73 41.08
CA ILE A 195 6.81 -12.61 40.92
C ILE A 195 6.13 -13.59 41.89
N ILE A 196 6.58 -14.84 41.86
CA ILE A 196 5.97 -15.98 42.57
C ILE A 196 6.51 -16.08 43.98
N TYR A 197 7.77 -15.72 44.20
CA TYR A 197 8.48 -15.81 45.46
C TYR A 197 8.92 -14.43 45.96
N PRO A 198 9.02 -14.23 47.28
CA PRO A 198 9.56 -13.00 47.84
C PRO A 198 11.07 -12.93 47.63
N ILE A 199 11.59 -11.76 47.27
CA ILE A 199 13.03 -11.55 47.00
C ILE A 199 13.88 -11.86 48.27
N SER A 200 13.31 -11.65 49.45
CA SER A 200 13.97 -11.97 50.74
C SER A 200 14.39 -13.43 50.85
N MET A 201 13.66 -14.34 50.19
CA MET A 201 13.98 -15.76 50.18
C MET A 201 15.34 -16.06 49.51
N VAL A 202 15.67 -15.28 48.46
CA VAL A 202 16.94 -15.41 47.76
C VAL A 202 18.02 -14.53 48.38
N ALA A 203 17.69 -13.30 48.76
CA ALA A 203 18.65 -12.34 49.29
C ALA A 203 19.20 -12.69 50.67
N ASN A 204 18.39 -13.36 51.53
CA ASN A 204 18.76 -13.76 52.88
C ASN A 204 19.44 -15.13 52.93
N ASN A 205 19.50 -15.86 51.81
CA ASN A 205 20.21 -17.14 51.78
C ASN A 205 21.71 -16.89 51.55
N PRO A 206 22.61 -17.36 52.45
CA PRO A 206 24.04 -17.12 52.35
C PRO A 206 24.66 -17.63 51.04
N GLU A 207 24.17 -18.75 50.51
CA GLU A 207 24.69 -19.38 49.31
C GLU A 207 24.28 -18.64 48.04
N PHE A 208 23.12 -17.97 48.03
CA PHE A 208 22.52 -17.35 46.83
C PHE A 208 22.35 -15.83 46.93
N SER A 209 22.97 -15.17 47.93
CA SER A 209 22.85 -13.71 48.10
C SER A 209 23.31 -12.90 46.87
N TRP A 210 24.31 -13.40 46.13
CA TRP A 210 24.76 -12.85 44.89
C TRP A 210 23.68 -12.86 43.78
N ALA A 211 22.85 -13.93 43.73
CA ALA A 211 21.74 -14.05 42.79
C ALA A 211 20.65 -13.01 43.08
N GLY A 212 20.38 -12.68 44.36
CA GLY A 212 19.48 -11.58 44.72
C GLY A 212 19.93 -10.23 44.13
N LYS A 213 21.25 -9.95 44.18
CA LYS A 213 21.82 -8.74 43.54
C LYS A 213 21.68 -8.78 42.01
N LEU A 214 21.88 -9.93 41.40
CA LEU A 214 21.74 -10.10 39.93
C LEU A 214 20.29 -9.91 39.49
N LEU A 215 19.33 -10.46 40.23
CA LEU A 215 17.89 -10.27 39.96
C LEU A 215 17.48 -8.80 40.03
N MET A 216 18.09 -8.01 40.91
CA MET A 216 17.83 -6.59 41.05
C MET A 216 18.46 -5.74 39.93
N LEU A 217 19.38 -6.29 39.12
CA LEU A 217 19.87 -5.60 37.91
C LEU A 217 18.82 -5.61 36.76
N ASN A 218 17.84 -6.52 36.84
CA ASN A 218 16.78 -6.55 35.85
C ASN A 218 15.80 -5.36 36.00
N PRO A 219 15.66 -4.45 35.05
CA PRO A 219 14.79 -3.27 35.18
C PRO A 219 13.31 -3.64 35.42
N SER A 220 12.82 -4.74 34.82
CA SER A 220 11.45 -5.22 35.06
C SER A 220 11.21 -5.64 36.50
N THR A 221 12.20 -6.30 37.11
CA THR A 221 12.17 -6.66 38.53
C THR A 221 12.03 -5.45 39.44
N GLN A 222 12.88 -4.42 39.18
CA GLN A 222 12.88 -3.19 39.98
C GLN A 222 11.51 -2.50 39.93
N VAL A 223 10.98 -2.26 38.71
CA VAL A 223 9.71 -1.57 38.57
C VAL A 223 8.54 -2.34 39.17
N ILE A 224 8.49 -3.67 39.01
CA ILE A 224 7.45 -4.51 39.61
C ILE A 224 7.52 -4.46 41.14
N MET A 225 8.73 -4.48 41.70
CA MET A 225 8.93 -4.39 43.18
C MET A 225 8.53 -3.01 43.68
N ASP A 226 8.89 -1.92 42.97
CA ASP A 226 8.50 -0.57 43.36
C ASP A 226 6.98 -0.37 43.33
N ILE A 227 6.27 -0.90 42.32
CA ILE A 227 4.79 -0.86 42.26
C ILE A 227 4.17 -1.61 43.44
N ARG A 228 4.64 -2.82 43.69
CA ARG A 228 4.17 -3.62 44.83
C ARG A 228 4.38 -2.90 46.17
N HIS A 229 5.56 -2.31 46.34
CA HIS A 229 5.92 -1.57 47.56
C HIS A 229 5.04 -0.31 47.71
N ASN A 230 4.88 0.46 46.67
CA ASN A 230 4.08 1.69 46.72
C ASN A 230 2.58 1.40 46.89
N LEU A 231 2.10 0.26 46.41
CA LEU A 231 0.68 -0.12 46.49
C LEU A 231 0.30 -0.82 47.77
N LEU A 232 1.13 -1.75 48.29
CA LEU A 232 0.72 -2.72 49.29
C LEU A 232 1.55 -2.74 50.58
N SER A 233 2.74 -2.16 50.62
CA SER A 233 3.65 -2.29 51.76
C SER A 233 3.52 -1.16 52.75
N ARG A 234 3.33 -1.50 54.03
CA ARG A 234 3.40 -0.58 55.17
C ARG A 234 4.83 -0.41 55.66
N ASN A 235 5.66 -1.43 55.53
CA ASN A 235 7.04 -1.46 55.96
C ASN A 235 7.96 -1.30 54.75
N THR A 236 8.83 -0.32 54.81
CA THR A 236 9.80 0.03 53.78
C THR A 236 10.61 -1.19 53.37
N CYS A 237 10.57 -1.52 52.10
CA CYS A 237 11.56 -2.39 51.51
C CYS A 237 12.93 -1.69 51.61
N GLN A 238 13.81 -2.18 52.47
CA GLN A 238 15.15 -1.62 52.70
C GLN A 238 16.10 -1.80 51.51
N GLN A 239 15.64 -2.36 50.40
CA GLN A 239 16.50 -2.78 49.28
C GLN A 239 16.07 -2.26 47.92
N CYS A 240 15.31 -1.19 47.86
CA CYS A 240 15.16 -0.48 46.59
C CYS A 240 16.52 0.14 46.24
N GLY A 241 17.09 -0.27 45.14
CA GLY A 241 18.32 0.32 44.57
C GLY A 241 18.18 1.84 44.46
N PRO A 242 19.28 2.58 44.32
CA PRO A 242 19.20 4.02 44.26
C PRO A 242 18.21 4.43 43.17
N TRP A 243 17.25 5.26 43.54
CA TRP A 243 16.12 5.74 42.73
C TRP A 243 16.51 6.22 41.32
N LEU A 244 17.75 6.69 41.18
CA LEU A 244 18.33 7.12 39.89
C LEU A 244 18.54 5.95 38.93
N ILE A 245 18.84 4.75 39.38
CA ILE A 245 19.09 3.59 38.53
C ILE A 245 17.76 3.01 38.01
N THR A 246 16.74 2.96 38.85
CA THR A 246 15.40 2.47 38.47
C THR A 246 14.70 3.36 37.46
N ALA A 247 14.95 4.65 37.48
CA ALA A 247 14.41 5.60 36.51
C ALA A 247 15.30 5.76 35.26
N ALA A 248 16.62 5.76 35.43
CA ALA A 248 17.57 6.06 34.37
C ALA A 248 17.72 4.92 33.35
N VAL A 249 17.71 3.65 33.78
CA VAL A 249 17.90 2.52 32.87
C VAL A 249 16.73 2.33 31.92
N PRO A 250 15.45 2.28 32.34
CA PRO A 250 14.32 2.25 31.41
C PRO A 250 14.27 3.48 30.51
N ALA A 251 14.57 4.68 31.06
CA ALA A 251 14.61 5.91 30.27
C ALA A 251 15.70 5.89 29.22
N ALA A 252 16.91 5.39 29.55
CA ALA A 252 18.01 5.25 28.61
C ALA A 252 17.68 4.21 27.52
N ILE A 253 17.13 3.05 27.89
CA ILE A 253 16.70 2.04 26.93
C ILE A 253 15.63 2.62 26.00
N CYS A 254 14.65 3.34 26.53
CA CYS A 254 13.64 4.01 25.72
C CYS A 254 14.21 5.07 24.81
N PHE A 255 15.12 5.90 25.32
CA PHE A 255 15.78 6.93 24.52
C PHE A 255 16.58 6.29 23.38
N VAL A 256 17.36 5.26 23.68
CA VAL A 256 18.12 4.50 22.67
C VAL A 256 17.18 3.87 21.66
N CYS A 257 16.15 3.16 22.12
CA CYS A 257 15.19 2.53 21.23
C CYS A 257 14.37 3.56 20.44
N PHE A 258 13.94 4.66 21.05
CA PHE A 258 13.19 5.72 20.37
C PHE A 258 14.05 6.51 19.37
N TYR A 259 15.32 6.68 19.64
CA TYR A 259 16.24 7.41 18.76
C TYR A 259 16.81 6.55 17.63
N PHE A 260 17.22 5.31 17.94
CA PHE A 260 17.90 4.44 16.98
C PHE A 260 16.94 3.55 16.21
N VAL A 261 15.90 2.98 16.83
CA VAL A 261 15.02 2.03 16.17
C VAL A 261 14.20 2.65 15.02
N PRO A 262 13.59 3.85 15.12
CA PRO A 262 12.91 4.47 13.98
C PRO A 262 13.86 4.78 12.81
N ARG A 263 15.11 4.99 13.11
CA ARG A 263 16.15 5.31 12.11
C ARG A 263 16.65 4.06 11.38
N TYR A 264 16.47 2.88 12.00
CA TYR A 264 16.89 1.57 11.47
C TYR A 264 15.73 0.61 11.20
N SER A 265 14.51 0.89 11.67
CA SER A 265 13.33 0.04 11.51
C SER A 265 12.49 0.37 10.28
N CYS A 266 13.11 0.57 9.15
CA CYS A 266 12.37 0.56 7.91
C CYS A 266 12.05 -0.88 7.48
N VAL A 267 10.85 -1.13 6.99
CA VAL A 267 10.46 -2.39 6.33
C VAL A 267 11.53 -2.79 5.29
N PRO A 268 11.96 -4.04 5.16
CA PRO A 268 13.10 -4.44 4.34
C PRO A 268 13.12 -3.96 2.89
N GLN A 269 11.97 -3.65 2.31
CA GLN A 269 11.89 -3.05 0.97
C GLN A 269 12.20 -1.54 0.93
N VAL A 270 12.22 -0.86 2.09
CA VAL A 270 12.49 0.57 2.24
C VAL A 270 13.87 0.81 2.87
N GLN A 271 14.44 -0.18 3.53
CA GLN A 271 15.57 0.00 4.47
C GLN A 271 16.95 -0.17 3.91
N LEU A 272 17.11 -0.72 2.75
CA LEU A 272 18.45 -0.80 2.14
C LEU A 272 18.95 0.58 1.64
N GLN A 273 18.18 1.65 1.90
CA GLN A 273 18.43 2.96 1.30
C GLN A 273 18.80 4.11 2.22
N VAL A 274 18.75 3.98 3.54
CA VAL A 274 19.00 5.11 4.46
C VAL A 274 20.49 5.34 4.78
N ARG A 275 21.41 4.58 4.20
CA ARG A 275 22.86 4.77 4.49
C ARG A 275 23.56 5.90 3.73
N GLY A 276 22.87 6.56 2.78
CA GLY A 276 23.48 7.62 1.95
C GLY A 276 23.04 9.07 2.22
N GLY A 277 21.92 9.28 2.92
CA GLY A 277 21.20 10.57 2.89
C GLY A 277 21.41 11.55 4.04
N ALA A 278 22.28 11.28 4.99
CA ALA A 278 22.41 12.11 6.19
C ALA A 278 23.57 13.13 6.18
N LEU A 279 24.25 13.33 5.06
CA LEU A 279 25.46 14.19 5.03
C LEU A 279 25.53 15.23 3.90
N ILE A 280 24.42 15.49 3.18
CA ILE A 280 24.39 16.57 2.17
C ILE A 280 23.14 17.42 2.40
N MET A 281 23.18 18.24 3.44
CA MET A 281 22.39 19.45 3.58
C MET A 281 23.34 20.62 3.90
N ALA A 282 24.23 20.92 2.99
CA ALA A 282 24.89 22.21 2.89
C ALA A 282 25.59 22.24 1.52
N GLU A 283 25.32 23.28 0.76
CA GLU A 283 26.00 23.62 -0.48
C GLU A 283 25.44 23.01 -1.78
N VAL A 284 24.46 23.69 -2.37
CA VAL A 284 24.51 24.13 -3.78
C VAL A 284 23.54 25.32 -3.92
N ALA A 285 24.08 26.52 -3.80
CA ALA A 285 23.52 27.69 -4.44
C ALA A 285 24.37 27.97 -5.69
N MET A 286 23.69 28.35 -6.76
CA MET A 286 24.22 28.95 -8.00
C MET A 286 24.81 28.01 -9.07
N THR A 287 24.03 27.76 -10.09
CA THR A 287 24.33 28.23 -11.46
C THR A 287 23.10 28.07 -12.37
N GLU A 288 22.48 29.18 -12.69
CA GLU A 288 21.48 29.27 -13.78
C GLU A 288 22.16 29.12 -15.14
N LYS A 289 21.57 28.28 -15.99
CA LYS A 289 21.67 28.45 -17.45
C LYS A 289 20.27 28.38 -18.06
N THR A 290 19.86 29.52 -18.54
CA THR A 290 18.65 29.89 -19.22
C THR A 290 18.44 29.08 -20.49
N GLN A 291 17.32 28.40 -20.62
CA GLN A 291 16.69 28.11 -21.90
C GLN A 291 15.26 28.66 -21.83
N GLU A 292 14.95 29.57 -22.78
CA GLU A 292 13.63 30.16 -22.96
C GLU A 292 12.58 29.08 -23.17
N LYS A 293 11.70 28.91 -22.18
CA LYS A 293 10.37 28.29 -22.32
C LYS A 293 9.34 29.36 -22.03
N THR A 294 8.29 29.40 -22.80
CA THR A 294 7.07 30.18 -22.53
C THR A 294 6.67 29.93 -21.06
N VAL A 295 6.84 30.93 -20.23
CA VAL A 295 6.60 30.88 -18.80
C VAL A 295 5.08 30.90 -18.58
N ASP A 296 4.53 29.76 -18.18
CA ASP A 296 3.18 29.70 -17.60
C ASP A 296 3.31 30.33 -16.19
N GLU A 297 2.64 31.46 -15.96
CA GLU A 297 2.77 32.25 -14.71
C GLU A 297 2.17 31.56 -13.48
N ARG A 298 1.52 30.38 -13.63
CA ARG A 298 0.93 29.64 -12.54
C ARG A 298 1.98 29.01 -11.62
N PRO A 299 1.77 29.01 -10.27
CA PRO A 299 2.78 28.46 -9.36
C PRO A 299 2.95 26.95 -9.54
N VAL A 300 4.20 26.48 -9.50
CA VAL A 300 4.53 25.05 -9.49
C VAL A 300 4.18 24.47 -8.12
N VAL A 301 3.29 23.49 -8.08
CA VAL A 301 2.82 22.81 -6.86
C VAL A 301 3.48 21.45 -6.64
N LEU A 302 3.93 20.79 -7.72
CA LEU A 302 4.74 19.58 -7.64
C LEU A 302 5.94 19.71 -8.58
N LYS A 303 7.14 19.50 -8.03
CA LYS A 303 8.38 19.40 -8.79
C LYS A 303 9.04 18.06 -8.47
N VAL A 304 9.24 17.25 -9.51
CA VAL A 304 10.03 16.03 -9.49
C VAL A 304 11.34 16.34 -10.21
N ASP A 305 12.48 16.23 -9.53
CA ASP A 305 13.77 16.71 -9.99
C ASP A 305 14.76 15.55 -10.03
N HIS A 306 15.07 15.04 -11.22
CA HIS A 306 16.03 13.97 -11.50
C HIS A 306 15.89 12.73 -10.60
N VAL A 307 14.66 12.23 -10.45
CA VAL A 307 14.35 11.13 -9.53
C VAL A 307 14.74 9.78 -10.14
N ALA A 308 15.60 9.05 -9.40
CA ALA A 308 15.92 7.66 -9.69
C ALA A 308 15.56 6.73 -8.52
N LYS A 309 15.16 5.50 -8.83
CA LYS A 309 14.78 4.48 -7.84
C LYS A 309 15.19 3.09 -8.28
N MET A 310 15.86 2.38 -7.38
CA MET A 310 16.16 0.95 -7.54
C MET A 310 15.62 0.14 -6.37
N PHE A 311 15.34 -1.14 -6.62
CA PHE A 311 15.01 -2.11 -5.60
C PHE A 311 16.01 -3.25 -5.60
N ARG A 312 16.32 -3.77 -4.43
CA ARG A 312 17.14 -4.96 -4.25
C ARG A 312 16.21 -6.14 -4.03
N LEU A 313 16.09 -6.98 -5.04
CA LEU A 313 15.29 -8.20 -4.98
C LEU A 313 16.17 -9.33 -4.44
N PRO A 314 15.80 -9.97 -3.30
CA PRO A 314 16.54 -11.10 -2.80
C PRO A 314 16.46 -12.26 -3.81
N THR A 315 17.61 -12.74 -4.26
CA THR A 315 17.71 -13.93 -5.15
C THR A 315 17.52 -15.23 -4.37
N GLU A 316 17.87 -15.24 -3.08
CA GLU A 316 17.55 -16.31 -2.13
C GLU A 316 17.08 -15.70 -0.82
N GLN A 317 15.87 -16.05 -0.38
CA GLN A 317 15.40 -15.64 0.94
C GLN A 317 16.13 -16.47 2.02
N ALA A 318 17.10 -15.83 2.70
CA ALA A 318 17.62 -16.37 3.93
C ALA A 318 16.53 -16.27 5.02
N THR A 319 15.72 -17.31 5.16
CA THR A 319 14.60 -17.35 6.11
C THR A 319 15.04 -17.63 7.56
N GLY A 320 16.34 -17.92 7.81
CA GLY A 320 16.87 -18.22 9.13
C GLY A 320 18.28 -17.68 9.37
N LEU A 321 18.66 -17.50 10.64
CA LEU A 321 19.97 -17.03 11.09
C LEU A 321 21.14 -17.87 10.52
N LYS A 322 20.94 -19.19 10.37
CA LYS A 322 21.94 -20.11 9.79
C LYS A 322 22.26 -19.76 8.34
N MET A 323 21.24 -19.45 7.54
CA MET A 323 21.40 -19.11 6.13
C MET A 323 22.06 -17.72 5.97
N ALA A 324 21.67 -16.76 6.81
CA ALA A 324 22.29 -15.44 6.84
C ALA A 324 23.78 -15.50 7.18
N PHE A 325 24.17 -16.35 8.14
CA PHE A 325 25.58 -16.58 8.52
C PHE A 325 26.36 -17.26 7.40
N LEU A 326 25.78 -18.28 6.75
CA LEU A 326 26.41 -18.97 5.61
C LEU A 326 26.60 -18.06 4.40
N ASN A 327 25.64 -17.20 4.09
CA ASN A 327 25.73 -16.24 2.99
C ASN A 327 26.79 -15.16 3.29
N TRP A 328 26.89 -14.72 4.55
CA TRP A 328 27.92 -13.79 4.99
C TRP A 328 29.33 -14.40 4.85
N THR A 329 29.53 -15.66 5.28
CA THR A 329 30.83 -16.34 5.18
C THR A 329 31.23 -16.64 3.73
N LYS A 330 30.25 -16.83 2.82
CA LYS A 330 30.50 -17.07 1.39
C LYS A 330 30.61 -15.81 0.54
N GLY A 331 30.43 -14.60 1.11
CA GLY A 331 30.47 -13.32 0.38
C GLY A 331 29.43 -13.18 -0.72
N ILE A 332 28.34 -13.99 -0.67
CA ILE A 332 27.29 -13.98 -1.69
C ILE A 332 26.41 -12.74 -1.47
N LYS A 333 26.42 -11.81 -2.42
CA LYS A 333 25.41 -10.75 -2.50
C LYS A 333 24.07 -11.39 -2.89
N GLY A 334 23.27 -11.82 -1.93
CA GLY A 334 22.00 -12.52 -2.16
C GLY A 334 20.88 -11.65 -2.72
N TYR A 335 21.17 -10.63 -3.55
CA TYR A 335 20.17 -9.76 -4.17
C TYR A 335 20.56 -9.35 -5.58
N ALA A 336 19.55 -9.20 -6.45
CA ALA A 336 19.64 -8.54 -7.75
C ALA A 336 19.13 -7.10 -7.63
N GLU A 337 19.78 -6.15 -8.29
CA GLU A 337 19.38 -4.75 -8.33
C GLU A 337 18.46 -4.52 -9.54
N GLN A 338 17.23 -4.05 -9.29
CA GLN A 338 16.26 -3.70 -10.32
C GLN A 338 16.07 -2.18 -10.33
N HIS A 339 16.53 -1.53 -11.40
CA HIS A 339 16.30 -0.10 -11.63
C HIS A 339 14.89 0.10 -12.18
N VAL A 340 14.01 0.71 -11.37
CA VAL A 340 12.60 0.94 -11.72
C VAL A 340 12.36 2.33 -12.27
N LEU A 341 13.05 3.34 -11.72
CA LEU A 341 13.07 4.70 -12.24
C LEU A 341 14.53 5.12 -12.42
N ARG A 342 14.83 5.79 -13.54
CA ARG A 342 16.21 6.12 -13.90
C ARG A 342 16.51 7.61 -13.80
N ASP A 343 15.72 8.44 -14.46
CA ASP A 343 15.87 9.89 -14.46
C ASP A 343 14.53 10.55 -14.78
N ILE A 344 13.69 10.72 -13.76
CA ILE A 344 12.36 11.30 -13.90
C ILE A 344 12.41 12.77 -13.51
N ASN A 345 12.12 13.66 -14.48
CA ASN A 345 12.12 15.10 -14.29
C ASN A 345 10.89 15.76 -14.91
N PHE A 346 10.00 16.36 -14.10
CA PHE A 346 8.83 17.11 -14.57
C PHE A 346 8.27 18.03 -13.48
N GLU A 347 7.43 18.98 -13.90
CA GLU A 347 6.75 19.93 -13.04
C GLU A 347 5.25 19.94 -13.31
N VAL A 348 4.45 20.12 -12.24
CA VAL A 348 2.99 20.25 -12.32
C VAL A 348 2.60 21.60 -11.72
N GLN A 349 1.80 22.36 -12.45
CA GLN A 349 1.34 23.68 -12.05
C GLN A 349 -0.01 23.59 -11.34
N GLN A 350 -0.32 24.60 -10.53
CA GLN A 350 -1.61 24.70 -9.86
C GLN A 350 -2.74 24.73 -10.89
N GLY A 351 -3.81 23.97 -10.64
CA GLY A 351 -4.94 23.85 -11.54
C GLY A 351 -4.74 22.85 -12.69
N ASP A 352 -3.59 22.17 -12.79
CA ASP A 352 -3.39 21.15 -13.82
C ASP A 352 -4.14 19.85 -13.47
N PHE A 353 -4.75 19.24 -14.49
CA PHE A 353 -5.12 17.84 -14.53
C PHE A 353 -4.03 17.08 -15.27
N PHE A 354 -3.09 16.54 -14.54
CA PHE A 354 -1.86 15.98 -15.07
C PHE A 354 -1.91 14.46 -15.16
N GLY A 355 -1.71 13.90 -16.38
CA GLY A 355 -1.73 12.48 -16.65
C GLY A 355 -0.35 11.83 -16.51
N ILE A 356 -0.25 10.72 -15.81
CA ILE A 356 0.94 9.84 -15.80
C ILE A 356 0.56 8.52 -16.45
N VAL A 357 1.14 8.23 -17.60
CA VAL A 357 0.76 7.13 -18.46
C VAL A 357 1.92 6.16 -18.65
N GLY A 358 1.62 4.89 -18.90
CA GLY A 358 2.63 3.86 -19.18
C GLY A 358 2.07 2.45 -19.02
N ARG A 359 2.76 1.45 -19.56
CA ARG A 359 2.41 0.03 -19.43
C ARG A 359 2.59 -0.45 -17.98
N ASN A 360 2.01 -1.61 -17.64
CA ASN A 360 2.27 -2.27 -16.36
C ASN A 360 3.77 -2.58 -16.23
N GLY A 361 4.33 -2.26 -15.06
CA GLY A 361 5.77 -2.41 -14.80
C GLY A 361 6.66 -1.24 -15.25
N SER A 362 6.12 -0.18 -15.88
CA SER A 362 6.91 0.99 -16.31
C SER A 362 7.42 1.89 -15.17
N GLY A 363 6.98 1.68 -13.93
CA GLY A 363 7.39 2.46 -12.76
C GLY A 363 6.36 3.47 -12.23
N LYS A 364 5.15 3.58 -12.83
CA LYS A 364 4.10 4.53 -12.42
C LYS A 364 3.78 4.50 -10.93
N SER A 365 3.42 3.32 -10.39
CA SER A 365 3.05 3.17 -8.99
C SER A 365 4.25 3.42 -8.04
N THR A 366 5.48 3.18 -8.51
CA THR A 366 6.70 3.55 -7.76
C THR A 366 6.86 5.06 -7.70
N LEU A 367 6.67 5.74 -8.83
CA LEU A 367 6.71 7.21 -8.89
C LEU A 367 5.63 7.82 -8.01
N LEU A 368 4.40 7.30 -8.05
CA LEU A 368 3.33 7.75 -7.16
C LEU A 368 3.68 7.62 -5.68
N LYS A 369 4.26 6.49 -5.28
CA LYS A 369 4.71 6.27 -3.90
C LYS A 369 5.83 7.21 -3.48
N ILE A 370 6.67 7.66 -4.43
CA ILE A 370 7.68 8.69 -4.17
C ILE A 370 7.04 10.07 -4.04
N ILE A 371 6.13 10.46 -4.94
CA ILE A 371 5.38 11.72 -4.88
C ILE A 371 4.61 11.82 -3.57
N SER A 372 4.01 10.72 -3.12
CA SER A 372 3.27 10.60 -1.86
C SER A 372 4.17 10.44 -0.63
N GLN A 373 5.49 10.55 -0.78
CA GLN A 373 6.49 10.43 0.28
C GLN A 373 6.50 9.08 1.02
N ILE A 374 5.88 8.04 0.42
CA ILE A 374 5.91 6.66 0.95
C ILE A 374 7.29 6.04 0.70
N TYR A 375 7.87 6.29 -0.48
CA TYR A 375 9.23 5.90 -0.82
C TYR A 375 10.14 7.12 -0.94
N THR A 376 11.37 6.97 -0.48
CA THR A 376 12.43 7.95 -0.72
C THR A 376 13.15 7.60 -2.03
N PRO A 377 13.44 8.56 -2.91
CA PRO A 377 14.26 8.33 -4.10
C PRO A 377 15.71 8.04 -3.72
N GLU A 378 16.46 7.33 -4.57
CA GLU A 378 17.91 7.13 -4.43
C GLU A 378 18.68 8.40 -4.83
N GLN A 379 18.21 9.02 -5.89
CA GLN A 379 18.77 10.25 -6.44
C GLN A 379 17.65 11.21 -6.75
N GLY A 380 17.95 12.50 -6.74
CA GLY A 380 16.99 13.54 -7.00
C GLY A 380 16.11 13.87 -5.79
N SER A 381 15.08 14.68 -6.02
CA SER A 381 14.16 15.13 -4.98
C SER A 381 12.74 15.36 -5.51
N VAL A 382 11.77 15.31 -4.60
CA VAL A 382 10.38 15.68 -4.88
C VAL A 382 9.96 16.78 -3.92
N THR A 383 9.55 17.91 -4.49
CA THR A 383 9.03 19.05 -3.73
C THR A 383 7.52 19.19 -3.98
N VAL A 384 6.74 19.20 -2.90
CA VAL A 384 5.28 19.37 -2.93
C VAL A 384 4.93 20.64 -2.16
N LYS A 385 4.16 21.53 -2.78
CA LYS A 385 3.62 22.73 -2.14
C LYS A 385 2.11 22.58 -2.00
N GLY A 386 1.61 22.52 -0.77
CA GLY A 386 0.20 22.30 -0.46
C GLY A 386 -0.07 20.93 0.17
N LYS A 387 -1.33 20.65 0.47
CA LYS A 387 -1.79 19.37 1.05
C LYS A 387 -2.02 18.35 -0.06
N LEU A 388 -1.14 17.36 -0.15
CA LEU A 388 -1.27 16.26 -1.09
C LEU A 388 -2.10 15.13 -0.45
N VAL A 389 -3.12 14.65 -1.16
CA VAL A 389 -3.97 13.53 -0.75
C VAL A 389 -3.81 12.40 -1.77
N PRO A 390 -3.09 11.32 -1.41
CA PRO A 390 -2.81 10.21 -2.31
C PRO A 390 -3.92 9.15 -2.27
N PHE A 391 -4.50 8.82 -3.40
CA PHE A 391 -5.39 7.68 -3.62
C PHE A 391 -4.66 6.62 -4.45
N ILE A 392 -3.63 6.02 -3.87
CA ILE A 392 -2.78 5.05 -4.57
C ILE A 392 -3.49 3.70 -4.74
N GLU A 393 -4.33 3.33 -3.78
CA GLU A 393 -5.17 2.13 -3.86
C GLU A 393 -6.46 2.42 -3.08
N LEU A 394 -7.61 2.15 -3.67
CA LEU A 394 -8.91 2.30 -3.01
C LEU A 394 -9.04 1.35 -1.81
N GLY A 395 -9.58 1.87 -0.70
CA GLY A 395 -9.81 1.07 0.52
C GLY A 395 -8.54 0.77 1.32
N VAL A 396 -7.46 1.52 1.12
CA VAL A 396 -6.25 1.40 1.97
C VAL A 396 -6.60 1.65 3.43
N GLY A 397 -6.22 0.70 4.29
CA GLY A 397 -6.53 0.76 5.71
C GLY A 397 -7.91 0.27 6.07
N PHE A 398 -8.74 -0.14 5.12
CA PHE A 398 -10.00 -0.79 5.42
C PHE A 398 -9.77 -2.12 6.13
N ASN A 399 -10.55 -2.34 7.19
CA ASN A 399 -10.53 -3.58 7.93
C ASN A 399 -11.88 -4.30 7.77
N PRO A 400 -11.90 -5.53 7.23
CA PRO A 400 -13.12 -6.29 6.99
C PRO A 400 -13.95 -6.55 8.26
N GLU A 401 -13.32 -6.59 9.42
CA GLU A 401 -14.00 -6.86 10.70
C GLU A 401 -14.66 -5.61 11.32
N LEU A 402 -14.31 -4.41 10.87
CA LEU A 402 -14.94 -3.17 11.26
C LEU A 402 -16.20 -2.90 10.44
N THR A 403 -17.10 -2.10 10.99
CA THR A 403 -18.27 -1.59 10.26
C THR A 403 -17.88 -0.58 9.18
N GLY A 404 -18.80 -0.29 8.24
CA GLY A 404 -18.61 0.79 7.26
C GLY A 404 -18.27 2.10 7.93
N ARG A 405 -19.03 2.47 8.98
CA ARG A 405 -18.83 3.66 9.81
C ARG A 405 -17.42 3.72 10.39
N GLU A 406 -16.97 2.67 11.06
CA GLU A 406 -15.64 2.62 11.67
C GLU A 406 -14.52 2.69 10.64
N ASN A 407 -14.72 2.12 9.46
CA ASN A 407 -13.77 2.21 8.35
C ASN A 407 -13.66 3.63 7.78
N VAL A 408 -14.76 4.41 7.74
CA VAL A 408 -14.73 5.84 7.35
C VAL A 408 -13.83 6.61 8.32
N TYR A 409 -13.97 6.41 9.64
CA TYR A 409 -13.13 7.08 10.63
C TYR A 409 -11.66 6.65 10.55
N LEU A 410 -11.40 5.35 10.39
CA LEU A 410 -10.04 4.83 10.26
C LEU A 410 -9.37 5.37 9.00
N ASN A 411 -10.04 5.29 7.86
CA ASN A 411 -9.49 5.75 6.59
C ASN A 411 -9.31 7.29 6.58
N GLY A 412 -10.30 8.05 7.10
CA GLY A 412 -10.19 9.50 7.24
C GLY A 412 -9.02 9.93 8.13
N ALA A 413 -8.78 9.21 9.24
CA ALA A 413 -7.61 9.46 10.10
C ALA A 413 -6.27 9.16 9.38
N LEU A 414 -6.21 8.09 8.58
CA LEU A 414 -5.04 7.75 7.76
C LEU A 414 -4.78 8.81 6.68
N LEU A 415 -5.83 9.46 6.16
CA LEU A 415 -5.73 10.59 5.23
C LEU A 415 -5.39 11.91 5.95
N GLY A 416 -5.30 11.91 7.28
CA GLY A 416 -4.88 13.05 8.08
C GLY A 416 -6.02 13.96 8.58
N PHE A 417 -7.27 13.50 8.55
CA PHE A 417 -8.41 14.24 9.10
C PHE A 417 -8.60 13.95 10.58
N THR A 418 -8.91 15.00 11.33
CA THR A 418 -9.36 14.87 12.72
C THR A 418 -10.77 14.28 12.78
N ARG A 419 -11.14 13.73 13.92
CA ARG A 419 -12.48 13.16 14.11
C ARG A 419 -13.59 14.19 13.85
N THR A 420 -13.41 15.43 14.29
CA THR A 420 -14.36 16.51 14.05
C THR A 420 -14.51 16.88 12.59
N GLU A 421 -13.44 16.81 11.80
CA GLU A 421 -13.49 17.00 10.34
C GLU A 421 -14.21 15.84 9.67
N ILE A 422 -13.98 14.60 10.13
CA ILE A 422 -14.67 13.41 9.61
C ILE A 422 -16.16 13.47 9.98
N ASP A 423 -16.51 13.84 11.21
CA ASP A 423 -17.90 14.01 11.64
C ASP A 423 -18.64 15.02 10.75
N ALA A 424 -17.99 16.12 10.36
CA ALA A 424 -18.56 17.13 9.48
C ALA A 424 -18.78 16.66 8.03
N MET A 425 -17.99 15.67 7.56
CA MET A 425 -18.07 15.14 6.19
C MET A 425 -18.84 13.82 6.11
N TYR A 426 -19.20 13.25 7.25
CA TYR A 426 -19.67 11.86 7.33
C TYR A 426 -20.94 11.62 6.51
N ASP A 427 -21.95 12.48 6.70
CA ASP A 427 -23.23 12.35 6.00
C ASP A 427 -23.06 12.52 4.48
N ASP A 428 -22.23 13.45 4.04
CA ASP A 428 -21.90 13.66 2.65
C ASP A 428 -21.17 12.43 2.03
N ILE A 429 -20.29 11.76 2.81
CA ILE A 429 -19.61 10.55 2.37
C ILE A 429 -20.60 9.43 2.17
N VAL A 430 -21.52 9.25 3.12
CA VAL A 430 -22.51 8.16 3.11
C VAL A 430 -23.51 8.37 1.97
N GLU A 431 -24.03 9.59 1.78
CA GLU A 431 -24.92 9.95 0.68
C GLU A 431 -24.27 9.76 -0.69
N PHE A 432 -23.00 10.16 -0.84
CA PHE A 432 -22.29 9.96 -2.10
C PHE A 432 -22.09 8.47 -2.42
N ALA A 433 -21.77 7.66 -1.40
CA ALA A 433 -21.59 6.22 -1.53
C ALA A 433 -22.90 5.46 -1.77
N GLU A 434 -24.06 6.02 -1.41
CA GLU A 434 -25.38 5.37 -1.40
C GLU A 434 -25.37 4.09 -0.53
N LEU A 435 -24.87 4.22 0.71
CA LEU A 435 -24.68 3.09 1.62
C LEU A 435 -25.29 3.31 3.00
N GLU A 436 -26.30 4.17 3.13
CA GLU A 436 -26.95 4.57 4.39
C GLU A 436 -27.33 3.35 5.24
N ASP A 437 -28.01 2.38 4.63
CA ASP A 437 -28.55 1.18 5.31
C ASP A 437 -27.46 0.16 5.69
N PHE A 438 -26.24 0.32 5.17
CA PHE A 438 -25.16 -0.64 5.33
C PHE A 438 -24.07 -0.19 6.31
N MET A 439 -24.07 1.09 6.71
CA MET A 439 -22.93 1.69 7.46
C MET A 439 -22.64 1.02 8.80
N ASP A 440 -23.62 0.41 9.44
CA ASP A 440 -23.46 -0.29 10.72
C ASP A 440 -23.17 -1.80 10.54
N GLN A 441 -23.12 -2.30 9.28
CA GLN A 441 -22.70 -3.65 8.95
C GLN A 441 -21.17 -3.73 8.80
N LYS A 442 -20.62 -4.93 9.09
CA LYS A 442 -19.19 -5.19 8.87
C LYS A 442 -18.83 -5.15 7.41
N LEU A 443 -17.66 -4.59 7.11
CA LEU A 443 -17.19 -4.40 5.73
C LEU A 443 -17.01 -5.74 4.97
N LYS A 444 -16.73 -6.85 5.67
CA LYS A 444 -16.66 -8.18 5.05
C LYS A 444 -17.97 -8.64 4.41
N ASN A 445 -19.10 -8.05 4.80
CA ASN A 445 -20.42 -8.32 4.23
C ASN A 445 -20.74 -7.45 3.00
N TYR A 446 -19.88 -6.46 2.69
CA TYR A 446 -20.04 -5.59 1.53
C TYR A 446 -19.59 -6.31 0.25
N SER A 447 -20.29 -6.08 -0.84
CA SER A 447 -19.78 -6.43 -2.17
C SER A 447 -18.51 -5.63 -2.49
N SER A 448 -17.69 -6.11 -3.43
CA SER A 448 -16.52 -5.37 -3.88
C SER A 448 -16.87 -3.97 -4.40
N GLY A 449 -18.00 -3.83 -5.11
CA GLY A 449 -18.51 -2.54 -5.56
C GLY A 449 -18.86 -1.59 -4.42
N MET A 450 -19.53 -2.06 -3.35
CA MET A 450 -19.83 -1.25 -2.17
C MET A 450 -18.57 -0.79 -1.44
N GLN A 451 -17.57 -1.68 -1.28
CA GLN A 451 -16.30 -1.33 -0.66
C GLN A 451 -15.59 -0.22 -1.43
N VAL A 452 -15.59 -0.33 -2.74
CA VAL A 452 -14.96 0.64 -3.61
C VAL A 452 -15.72 1.98 -3.62
N ARG A 453 -17.06 1.96 -3.66
CA ARG A 453 -17.88 3.19 -3.54
C ARG A 453 -17.57 3.92 -2.23
N LEU A 454 -17.55 3.20 -1.10
CA LEU A 454 -17.22 3.78 0.20
C LEU A 454 -15.82 4.40 0.22
N ALA A 455 -14.82 3.64 -0.25
CA ALA A 455 -13.44 4.10 -0.30
C ALA A 455 -13.28 5.36 -1.16
N PHE A 456 -13.91 5.37 -2.33
CA PHE A 456 -13.89 6.52 -3.22
C PHE A 456 -14.58 7.74 -2.60
N SER A 457 -15.73 7.55 -1.94
CA SER A 457 -16.49 8.64 -1.29
C SER A 457 -15.69 9.30 -0.18
N VAL A 458 -14.99 8.53 0.67
CA VAL A 458 -14.06 9.08 1.67
C VAL A 458 -12.95 9.87 0.99
N ALA A 459 -12.46 9.34 -0.09
CA ALA A 459 -11.35 9.88 -0.85
C ALA A 459 -11.66 11.26 -1.47
N ILE A 460 -12.79 11.42 -2.13
CA ILE A 460 -13.15 12.66 -2.83
C ILE A 460 -13.56 13.79 -1.88
N LYS A 461 -14.08 13.44 -0.71
CA LYS A 461 -14.42 14.45 0.31
C LYS A 461 -13.18 14.94 1.07
N ALA A 462 -12.04 14.24 0.89
CA ALA A 462 -10.76 14.69 1.40
C ALA A 462 -10.35 16.02 0.74
N GLN A 463 -10.43 17.12 1.47
CA GLN A 463 -10.04 18.46 1.00
C GLN A 463 -8.52 18.57 0.92
N GLY A 464 -7.94 18.20 -0.24
CA GLY A 464 -6.54 18.41 -0.58
C GLY A 464 -6.37 19.50 -1.63
N ASP A 465 -5.18 20.08 -1.72
CA ASP A 465 -4.80 20.98 -2.80
C ASP A 465 -4.38 20.19 -4.03
N ILE A 466 -3.78 19.03 -3.81
CA ILE A 466 -3.29 18.10 -4.84
C ILE A 466 -3.90 16.72 -4.58
N LEU A 467 -4.68 16.23 -5.54
CA LEU A 467 -5.26 14.88 -5.55
C LEU A 467 -4.45 13.97 -6.45
N VAL A 468 -4.03 12.82 -5.94
CA VAL A 468 -3.30 11.81 -6.73
C VAL A 468 -4.18 10.57 -6.86
N LEU A 469 -4.53 10.19 -8.08
CA LEU A 469 -5.49 9.13 -8.40
C LEU A 469 -4.78 8.01 -9.19
N ASP A 470 -4.77 6.77 -8.67
CA ASP A 470 -4.17 5.61 -9.33
C ASP A 470 -5.26 4.64 -9.80
N GLU A 471 -5.50 4.60 -11.12
CA GLU A 471 -6.44 3.69 -11.82
C GLU A 471 -7.88 3.66 -11.26
N VAL A 472 -8.31 4.73 -10.58
CA VAL A 472 -9.54 4.79 -9.78
C VAL A 472 -10.80 5.05 -10.62
N LEU A 473 -10.66 5.46 -11.89
CA LEU A 473 -11.79 5.96 -12.71
C LEU A 473 -12.66 4.87 -13.34
N ALA A 474 -12.22 3.61 -13.34
CA ALA A 474 -12.96 2.48 -13.95
C ALA A 474 -13.78 1.69 -12.93
N VAL A 475 -14.28 2.32 -11.87
CA VAL A 475 -14.82 1.64 -10.70
C VAL A 475 -16.31 1.92 -10.50
N GLY A 476 -17.06 0.88 -10.09
CA GLY A 476 -18.49 0.95 -9.83
C GLY A 476 -19.35 0.68 -11.06
N ASP A 477 -20.67 0.84 -10.90
CA ASP A 477 -21.63 0.77 -11.99
C ASP A 477 -21.69 2.10 -12.77
N GLU A 478 -22.45 2.09 -13.87
CA GLU A 478 -22.56 3.26 -14.76
C GLU A 478 -23.14 4.49 -14.06
N ALA A 479 -24.03 4.29 -13.07
CA ALA A 479 -24.63 5.38 -12.30
C ALA A 479 -23.59 6.05 -11.41
N PHE A 480 -22.76 5.26 -10.73
CA PHE A 480 -21.67 5.78 -9.91
C PHE A 480 -20.56 6.43 -10.73
N GLN A 481 -20.25 5.86 -11.91
CA GLN A 481 -19.30 6.49 -12.83
C GLN A 481 -19.77 7.90 -13.27
N ARG A 482 -21.06 8.08 -13.55
CA ARG A 482 -21.62 9.43 -13.86
C ARG A 482 -21.46 10.40 -12.70
N LYS A 483 -21.62 9.96 -11.44
CA LYS A 483 -21.36 10.80 -10.26
C LYS A 483 -19.89 11.20 -10.18
N CYS A 484 -18.97 10.25 -10.44
CA CYS A 484 -17.53 10.53 -10.50
C CYS A 484 -17.20 11.54 -11.61
N ASP A 485 -17.77 11.36 -12.80
CA ASP A 485 -17.58 12.28 -13.92
C ASP A 485 -18.02 13.72 -13.60
N ASN A 486 -19.18 13.87 -12.98
CA ASN A 486 -19.68 15.16 -12.54
C ASN A 486 -18.76 15.80 -11.51
N PHE A 487 -18.28 15.02 -10.53
CA PHE A 487 -17.33 15.49 -9.54
C PHE A 487 -16.02 15.99 -10.17
N PHE A 488 -15.45 15.23 -11.13
CA PHE A 488 -14.23 15.67 -11.83
C PHE A 488 -14.46 16.88 -12.70
N ALA A 489 -15.65 17.02 -13.30
CA ALA A 489 -16.02 18.20 -14.06
C ALA A 489 -16.13 19.44 -13.17
N GLU A 490 -16.57 19.28 -11.93
CA GLU A 490 -16.61 20.37 -10.93
C GLU A 490 -15.19 20.75 -10.46
N ILE A 491 -14.36 19.77 -10.10
CA ILE A 491 -12.96 20.06 -9.71
C ILE A 491 -12.21 20.79 -10.84
N LYS A 492 -12.46 20.42 -12.09
CA LYS A 492 -11.80 21.06 -13.23
C LYS A 492 -12.14 22.56 -13.38
N LYS A 493 -13.23 23.01 -12.80
CA LYS A 493 -13.60 24.43 -12.78
C LYS A 493 -12.88 25.20 -11.67
N ASP A 494 -12.33 24.53 -10.66
CA ASP A 494 -11.61 25.15 -9.56
C ASP A 494 -10.09 25.24 -9.85
N PRO A 495 -9.57 26.44 -10.18
CA PRO A 495 -8.17 26.61 -10.55
C PRO A 495 -7.21 26.39 -9.36
N THR A 496 -7.73 26.27 -8.14
CA THR A 496 -6.89 26.02 -6.94
C THR A 496 -6.59 24.54 -6.75
N LYS A 497 -7.38 23.64 -7.36
CA LYS A 497 -7.24 22.18 -7.23
C LYS A 497 -6.39 21.61 -8.36
N THR A 498 -5.43 20.79 -8.01
CA THR A 498 -4.56 20.07 -8.95
C THR A 498 -4.84 18.58 -8.85
N VAL A 499 -4.94 17.89 -9.98
CA VAL A 499 -5.19 16.45 -10.02
C VAL A 499 -4.07 15.76 -10.81
N ILE A 500 -3.50 14.73 -10.22
CA ILE A 500 -2.54 13.83 -10.86
C ILE A 500 -3.25 12.50 -11.10
N LEU A 501 -3.50 12.18 -12.36
CA LEU A 501 -4.18 10.97 -12.77
C LEU A 501 -3.19 9.96 -13.32
N VAL A 502 -3.08 8.80 -12.68
CA VAL A 502 -2.31 7.67 -13.21
C VAL A 502 -3.27 6.67 -13.81
N THR A 503 -3.06 6.35 -15.07
CA THR A 503 -3.94 5.44 -15.79
C THR A 503 -3.23 4.80 -16.99
N HIS A 504 -3.76 3.66 -17.42
CA HIS A 504 -3.45 3.03 -18.69
C HIS A 504 -4.53 3.32 -19.76
N SER A 505 -5.64 3.96 -19.39
CA SER A 505 -6.73 4.35 -20.32
C SER A 505 -6.46 5.69 -20.97
N MET A 506 -6.26 5.68 -22.30
CA MET A 506 -6.03 6.91 -23.07
C MET A 506 -7.29 7.76 -23.18
N ASP A 507 -8.47 7.15 -23.14
CA ASP A 507 -9.73 7.88 -23.14
C ASP A 507 -9.91 8.72 -21.88
N ALA A 508 -9.51 8.17 -20.71
CA ALA A 508 -9.50 8.93 -19.47
C ALA A 508 -8.51 10.10 -19.53
N VAL A 509 -7.31 9.90 -20.10
CA VAL A 509 -6.33 10.98 -20.29
C VAL A 509 -6.88 12.07 -21.20
N LYS A 510 -7.44 11.70 -22.35
CA LYS A 510 -8.02 12.66 -23.31
C LYS A 510 -9.21 13.42 -22.73
N LYS A 511 -10.04 12.75 -21.92
CA LYS A 511 -11.25 13.33 -21.30
C LYS A 511 -10.91 14.31 -20.18
N TYR A 512 -10.03 13.92 -19.26
CA TYR A 512 -9.83 14.67 -18.01
C TYR A 512 -8.57 15.53 -18.00
N CYS A 513 -7.44 15.06 -18.56
CA CYS A 513 -6.16 15.73 -18.44
C CYS A 513 -6.02 16.93 -19.38
N ASN A 514 -5.15 17.89 -19.02
CA ASN A 514 -4.67 18.96 -19.90
C ASN A 514 -3.23 18.71 -20.33
N LYS A 515 -2.39 18.15 -19.46
CA LYS A 515 -1.01 17.76 -19.73
C LYS A 515 -0.79 16.31 -19.32
N ALA A 516 0.17 15.62 -19.91
CA ALA A 516 0.51 14.26 -19.55
C ALA A 516 2.00 13.94 -19.77
N ILE A 517 2.47 12.87 -19.12
CA ILE A 517 3.77 12.24 -19.39
C ILE A 517 3.59 10.75 -19.67
N LEU A 518 4.42 10.21 -20.57
CA LEU A 518 4.52 8.78 -20.83
C LEU A 518 5.80 8.24 -20.22
N ILE A 519 5.64 7.25 -19.32
CA ILE A 519 6.76 6.54 -18.70
C ILE A 519 6.92 5.16 -19.35
N LYS A 520 8.13 4.87 -19.80
CA LYS A 520 8.53 3.57 -20.36
C LYS A 520 9.90 3.19 -19.80
N ASP A 521 10.03 1.96 -19.31
CA ASP A 521 11.28 1.40 -18.78
C ASP A 521 12.00 2.30 -17.74
N GLY A 522 11.19 3.04 -16.96
CA GLY A 522 11.66 3.94 -15.92
C GLY A 522 12.11 5.33 -16.38
N GLU A 523 11.86 5.71 -17.62
CA GLU A 523 12.22 7.02 -18.22
C GLU A 523 10.98 7.71 -18.83
N ILE A 524 11.02 9.05 -18.93
CA ILE A 524 9.97 9.82 -19.62
C ILE A 524 10.27 9.84 -21.11
N VAL A 525 9.39 9.22 -21.92
CA VAL A 525 9.53 9.12 -23.39
C VAL A 525 8.77 10.20 -24.13
N ALA A 526 7.72 10.76 -23.50
CA ALA A 526 6.95 11.87 -24.03
C ALA A 526 6.38 12.71 -22.89
N SER A 527 6.28 14.02 -23.10
CA SER A 527 5.76 14.98 -22.13
C SER A 527 5.08 16.14 -22.87
N GLY A 528 3.99 16.66 -22.32
CA GLY A 528 3.30 17.85 -22.84
C GLY A 528 1.81 17.67 -23.05
N ASP A 529 1.29 18.01 -24.23
CA ASP A 529 -0.14 17.91 -24.56
C ASP A 529 -0.65 16.47 -24.45
N LYS A 530 -1.84 16.32 -23.87
CA LYS A 530 -2.49 15.03 -23.59
C LYS A 530 -2.69 14.17 -24.85
N ASN A 531 -3.00 14.77 -26.00
CA ASN A 531 -3.28 14.03 -27.22
C ASN A 531 -1.98 13.46 -27.79
N ASN A 532 -0.91 14.25 -27.83
CA ASN A 532 0.40 13.81 -28.29
C ASN A 532 0.94 12.65 -27.45
N VAL A 533 0.76 12.73 -26.13
CA VAL A 533 1.20 11.66 -25.20
C VAL A 533 0.35 10.41 -25.39
N ALA A 534 -0.97 10.54 -25.55
CA ALA A 534 -1.87 9.41 -25.77
C ALA A 534 -1.58 8.69 -27.10
N ASP A 535 -1.34 9.44 -28.15
CA ASP A 535 -1.01 8.88 -29.47
C ASP A 535 0.36 8.16 -29.43
N ARG A 536 1.34 8.75 -28.77
CA ARG A 536 2.65 8.10 -28.55
C ARG A 536 2.54 6.80 -27.75
N TYR A 537 1.69 6.78 -26.71
CA TYR A 537 1.44 5.56 -25.94
C TYR A 537 0.82 4.45 -26.79
N THR A 538 -0.18 4.79 -27.62
CA THR A 538 -0.80 3.85 -28.55
C THR A 538 0.23 3.26 -29.51
N LEU A 539 1.08 4.12 -30.09
CA LEU A 539 2.15 3.71 -31.00
C LEU A 539 3.17 2.77 -30.32
N GLU A 540 3.56 3.07 -29.07
CA GLU A 540 4.50 2.23 -28.33
C GLU A 540 3.89 0.87 -27.97
N ASN A 541 2.58 0.79 -27.68
CA ASN A 541 1.88 -0.47 -27.44
C ASN A 541 1.80 -1.34 -28.69
N LEU A 542 1.42 -0.74 -29.82
CA LEU A 542 1.37 -1.44 -31.11
C LEU A 542 2.76 -1.96 -31.53
N LYS A 543 3.82 -1.16 -31.33
CA LYS A 543 5.20 -1.62 -31.58
C LYS A 543 5.64 -2.77 -30.69
N ALA A 544 5.16 -2.82 -29.45
CA ALA A 544 5.51 -3.87 -28.50
C ALA A 544 4.77 -5.19 -28.83
N GLU A 545 3.48 -5.12 -29.20
CA GLU A 545 2.70 -6.28 -29.65
C GLU A 545 3.31 -6.94 -30.89
N ASN A 546 3.90 -6.13 -31.78
CA ASN A 546 4.58 -6.63 -32.97
C ASN A 546 6.03 -7.12 -32.73
N LYS A 547 6.60 -6.94 -31.52
CA LYS A 547 8.00 -7.28 -31.19
C LYS A 547 8.19 -8.47 -30.26
N GLU A 548 7.13 -9.07 -29.68
CA GLU A 548 7.31 -10.25 -28.81
C GLU A 548 7.81 -11.44 -29.64
N PRO A 549 9.03 -11.94 -29.40
CA PRO A 549 9.55 -13.12 -30.13
C PRO A 549 8.81 -14.35 -29.64
N LYS A 550 8.18 -15.06 -30.55
CA LYS A 550 7.63 -16.40 -30.29
C LYS A 550 8.77 -17.32 -29.84
N THR A 551 8.60 -17.97 -28.70
CA THR A 551 9.52 -19.01 -28.23
C THR A 551 9.62 -20.11 -29.27
N GLU A 552 10.84 -20.46 -29.70
CA GLU A 552 11.16 -21.42 -30.77
C GLU A 552 10.56 -22.83 -30.57
N GLU A 553 10.04 -23.16 -29.40
CA GLU A 553 9.45 -24.46 -29.08
C GLU A 553 8.08 -24.73 -29.71
N GLN A 554 7.37 -23.69 -30.20
CA GLN A 554 6.08 -23.88 -30.88
C GLN A 554 6.20 -24.02 -32.41
N SER A 555 7.36 -23.73 -32.98
CA SER A 555 7.61 -23.80 -34.42
C SER A 555 7.84 -25.25 -34.94
N ALA A 556 8.16 -26.17 -34.05
CA ALA A 556 8.55 -27.53 -34.46
C ALA A 556 7.38 -28.51 -34.72
N LYS A 557 6.13 -28.13 -34.38
CA LYS A 557 4.96 -29.03 -34.54
C LYS A 557 4.03 -28.71 -35.71
N LYS A 558 4.29 -27.69 -36.53
CA LYS A 558 3.38 -27.24 -37.62
C LYS A 558 3.87 -27.47 -39.05
N ASN A 559 4.76 -28.38 -39.29
CA ASN A 559 5.36 -28.54 -40.64
C ASN A 559 4.42 -29.11 -41.72
N ASN A 560 3.14 -29.40 -41.44
CA ASN A 560 2.23 -29.96 -42.46
C ASN A 560 0.76 -29.44 -42.39
N GLU A 561 0.42 -28.53 -41.47
CA GLU A 561 -0.92 -27.96 -41.40
C GLU A 561 -1.01 -26.60 -42.10
N PRO A 562 -2.09 -26.28 -42.84
CA PRO A 562 -2.29 -24.97 -43.44
C PRO A 562 -2.35 -23.87 -42.37
N TRP A 563 -1.62 -22.77 -42.61
CA TRP A 563 -1.64 -21.61 -41.73
C TRP A 563 -1.62 -20.29 -42.50
N ILE A 564 -2.03 -19.21 -41.84
CA ILE A 564 -2.12 -17.86 -42.38
C ILE A 564 -1.75 -16.83 -41.30
N LYS A 565 -1.03 -15.78 -41.71
CA LYS A 565 -0.67 -14.61 -40.87
C LYS A 565 -0.89 -13.32 -41.60
N VAL A 566 -1.25 -12.26 -40.88
CA VAL A 566 -1.32 -10.90 -41.39
C VAL A 566 -0.19 -10.06 -40.80
N LEU A 567 0.68 -9.54 -41.62
CA LEU A 567 1.88 -8.79 -41.24
C LEU A 567 1.76 -7.33 -41.72
N PRO A 568 1.95 -6.33 -40.83
CA PRO A 568 1.92 -4.92 -41.25
C PRO A 568 3.16 -4.58 -42.10
N VAL A 569 2.96 -3.82 -43.15
CA VAL A 569 4.04 -3.26 -44.01
C VAL A 569 4.15 -1.75 -43.77
N SER A 570 3.01 -1.06 -43.70
CA SER A 570 2.96 0.36 -43.34
C SER A 570 3.22 0.57 -41.84
N GLU A 571 3.54 1.81 -41.47
CA GLU A 571 3.59 2.23 -40.05
C GLU A 571 2.24 1.96 -39.39
N PRO A 572 2.25 1.50 -38.09
CA PRO A 572 1.04 1.11 -37.40
C PRO A 572 0.06 2.26 -37.13
N VAL A 573 0.44 3.49 -37.34
CA VAL A 573 -0.43 4.67 -37.21
C VAL A 573 -0.48 5.39 -38.54
N CYS A 574 -1.71 5.51 -39.06
CA CYS A 574 -2.01 6.14 -40.33
C CYS A 574 -2.74 7.46 -40.11
N GLY A 575 -2.47 8.44 -41.01
CA GLY A 575 -3.29 9.63 -41.19
C GLY A 575 -4.57 9.31 -41.97
N LYS A 576 -5.47 10.29 -42.11
CA LYS A 576 -6.78 10.13 -42.79
C LYS A 576 -6.65 9.76 -44.27
N ASP A 577 -5.65 10.30 -44.97
CA ASP A 577 -5.50 10.16 -46.42
C ASP A 577 -4.47 9.07 -46.79
N ASP A 578 -3.99 8.30 -45.81
CA ASP A 578 -3.00 7.25 -46.00
C ASP A 578 -3.62 5.97 -46.59
N ILE A 579 -2.77 5.11 -47.10
CA ILE A 579 -3.09 3.75 -47.50
C ILE A 579 -2.33 2.82 -46.54
N PHE A 580 -3.06 1.95 -45.85
CA PHE A 580 -2.44 0.94 -44.96
C PHE A 580 -2.12 -0.31 -45.78
N GLU A 581 -0.82 -0.60 -45.94
CA GLU A 581 -0.33 -1.80 -46.63
C GLU A 581 0.00 -2.87 -45.62
N PHE A 582 -0.39 -4.12 -45.93
CA PHE A 582 -0.10 -5.29 -45.15
C PHE A 582 0.06 -6.52 -46.01
N ASP A 583 0.87 -7.49 -45.57
CA ASP A 583 1.09 -8.76 -46.24
C ASP A 583 0.30 -9.87 -45.56
N ILE A 584 -0.37 -10.72 -46.33
CA ILE A 584 -0.89 -11.99 -45.91
C ILE A 584 0.14 -13.07 -46.25
N GLU A 585 0.78 -13.62 -45.26
CA GLU A 585 1.70 -14.75 -45.36
C GLU A 585 0.93 -16.05 -45.06
N TYR A 586 1.04 -17.03 -45.96
CA TYR A 586 0.30 -18.28 -45.81
C TYR A 586 1.15 -19.50 -46.22
N SER A 587 0.75 -20.67 -45.76
CA SER A 587 1.24 -21.97 -46.22
C SER A 587 0.04 -22.86 -46.49
N PHE A 588 -0.14 -23.25 -47.76
CA PHE A 588 -1.25 -24.10 -48.21
C PHE A 588 -0.79 -24.96 -49.37
N ASN A 589 -0.87 -26.29 -49.22
CA ASN A 589 -0.23 -27.20 -50.16
C ASN A 589 -1.20 -27.93 -51.10
N ASP A 590 -2.50 -27.79 -50.90
CA ASP A 590 -3.50 -28.44 -51.78
C ASP A 590 -3.60 -27.71 -53.10
N ASP A 591 -3.71 -28.50 -54.19
CA ASP A 591 -3.82 -28.00 -55.55
C ASP A 591 -5.26 -27.63 -55.91
N VAL A 592 -5.79 -26.64 -55.21
CA VAL A 592 -7.15 -26.10 -55.38
C VAL A 592 -7.17 -24.58 -55.31
N ASP A 593 -8.13 -23.98 -55.98
CA ASP A 593 -8.31 -22.53 -55.92
C ASP A 593 -8.75 -22.12 -54.51
N PHE A 594 -8.11 -21.09 -53.97
CA PHE A 594 -8.43 -20.51 -52.69
C PHE A 594 -8.55 -18.99 -52.76
N TYR A 595 -9.10 -18.42 -51.72
CA TYR A 595 -9.20 -16.97 -51.56
C TYR A 595 -9.14 -16.59 -50.06
N PHE A 596 -8.86 -15.32 -49.81
CA PHE A 596 -8.86 -14.76 -48.48
C PHE A 596 -10.18 -14.07 -48.19
N THR A 597 -10.68 -14.19 -46.97
CA THR A 597 -11.67 -13.27 -46.42
C THR A 597 -11.06 -12.51 -45.29
N MET A 598 -11.36 -11.25 -45.17
CA MET A 598 -10.84 -10.37 -44.13
C MET A 598 -11.98 -9.78 -43.35
N THR A 599 -11.72 -9.47 -42.11
CA THR A 599 -12.63 -8.73 -41.23
C THR A 599 -11.84 -7.64 -40.56
N LEU A 600 -12.27 -6.41 -40.70
CA LEU A 600 -11.76 -5.29 -39.96
C LEU A 600 -12.61 -5.10 -38.71
N LEU A 601 -11.98 -5.19 -37.55
CA LEU A 601 -12.62 -5.06 -36.25
C LEU A 601 -12.19 -3.73 -35.63
N ASP A 602 -13.17 -2.94 -35.15
CA ASP A 602 -12.86 -1.81 -34.24
C ASP A 602 -12.71 -2.35 -32.82
N THR A 603 -11.50 -2.30 -32.29
CA THR A 603 -11.17 -2.90 -30.99
C THR A 603 -11.79 -2.17 -29.80
N LYS A 604 -12.16 -0.89 -29.97
CA LYS A 604 -12.74 -0.07 -28.90
C LYS A 604 -14.26 0.02 -28.93
N ARG A 605 -14.86 0.06 -30.13
CA ARG A 605 -16.31 0.19 -30.26
C ARG A 605 -17.05 -1.13 -30.20
N GLY A 606 -16.30 -2.25 -30.03
CA GLY A 606 -16.89 -3.54 -29.67
C GLY A 606 -17.60 -4.23 -30.83
N GLY A 607 -16.88 -4.63 -31.86
CA GLY A 607 -17.35 -5.64 -32.78
C GLY A 607 -18.07 -5.15 -34.05
N LEU A 608 -17.89 -3.90 -34.42
CA LEU A 608 -18.28 -3.50 -35.77
C LEU A 608 -17.33 -4.18 -36.76
N THR A 609 -17.88 -5.08 -37.58
CA THR A 609 -17.13 -5.83 -38.58
C THR A 609 -17.37 -5.25 -39.96
N PHE A 610 -16.28 -5.03 -40.69
CA PHE A 610 -16.32 -4.59 -42.07
C PHE A 610 -15.51 -5.56 -42.92
N ASP A 611 -16.10 -6.08 -44.02
CA ASP A 611 -15.43 -6.91 -45.02
C ASP A 611 -14.94 -6.03 -46.18
N PRO A 612 -13.63 -5.75 -46.30
CA PRO A 612 -13.10 -4.92 -47.39
C PRO A 612 -13.11 -5.59 -48.76
N GLY A 613 -13.64 -6.80 -48.90
CA GLY A 613 -13.86 -7.46 -50.18
C GLY A 613 -12.69 -8.25 -50.79
N PRO A 614 -11.69 -8.76 -50.01
CA PRO A 614 -10.57 -9.51 -50.62
C PRO A 614 -10.99 -10.83 -51.23
N LYS A 615 -12.19 -11.34 -50.94
CA LYS A 615 -12.77 -12.54 -51.54
C LYS A 615 -12.97 -12.45 -53.08
N LEU A 616 -12.82 -11.27 -53.66
CA LEU A 616 -12.86 -11.07 -55.11
C LEU A 616 -11.61 -11.60 -55.82
N TYR A 617 -10.50 -11.79 -55.09
CA TYR A 617 -9.26 -12.29 -55.65
C TYR A 617 -9.11 -13.78 -55.36
N ARG A 618 -8.93 -14.57 -56.44
CA ARG A 618 -8.71 -16.01 -56.39
C ARG A 618 -7.23 -16.30 -56.64
N PHE A 619 -6.68 -17.24 -55.93
CA PHE A 619 -5.27 -17.65 -55.97
C PHE A 619 -5.18 -19.17 -56.23
N HIS A 620 -4.15 -19.57 -57.00
CA HIS A 620 -3.84 -20.96 -57.28
C HIS A 620 -2.33 -21.19 -57.12
N ASN A 621 -1.78 -20.85 -55.96
CA ASN A 621 -0.37 -20.93 -55.68
C ASN A 621 -0.14 -21.76 -54.44
N PRO A 622 -0.04 -23.12 -54.56
CA PRO A 622 0.27 -23.93 -53.41
C PRO A 622 1.68 -23.69 -52.88
N GLY A 623 1.89 -23.87 -51.59
CA GLY A 623 3.18 -23.65 -50.92
C GLY A 623 3.15 -22.48 -49.95
N HIS A 624 4.34 -21.95 -49.67
CA HIS A 624 4.52 -20.82 -48.73
C HIS A 624 4.73 -19.52 -49.56
N HIS A 625 3.81 -18.60 -49.42
CA HIS A 625 3.82 -17.33 -50.20
C HIS A 625 3.32 -16.17 -49.35
N LYS A 626 3.59 -14.95 -49.87
CA LYS A 626 3.08 -13.67 -49.35
C LYS A 626 2.29 -12.94 -50.41
N VAL A 627 1.16 -12.37 -50.02
CA VAL A 627 0.31 -11.54 -50.90
C VAL A 627 0.11 -10.20 -50.20
N ARG A 628 0.42 -9.12 -50.95
CA ARG A 628 0.26 -7.77 -50.45
C ARG A 628 -1.11 -7.21 -50.75
N PHE A 629 -1.70 -6.56 -49.72
CA PHE A 629 -2.95 -5.83 -49.81
C PHE A 629 -2.76 -4.37 -49.39
N ALA A 630 -3.55 -3.48 -49.96
CA ALA A 630 -3.57 -2.06 -49.66
C ALA A 630 -4.99 -1.62 -49.27
N LEU A 631 -5.18 -1.10 -48.08
CA LEU A 631 -6.46 -0.67 -47.52
C LEU A 631 -6.48 0.87 -47.47
N PRO A 632 -7.33 1.55 -48.24
CA PRO A 632 -7.57 2.99 -48.09
C PRO A 632 -8.27 3.25 -46.75
N VAL A 633 -7.68 4.08 -45.89
CA VAL A 633 -8.21 4.32 -44.53
C VAL A 633 -9.09 5.57 -44.41
N ASN A 634 -9.26 6.33 -45.49
CA ASN A 634 -9.98 7.60 -45.52
C ASN A 634 -11.48 7.51 -45.19
N ILE A 635 -12.08 6.32 -45.33
CA ILE A 635 -13.49 6.08 -44.99
C ILE A 635 -13.75 5.93 -43.47
N PHE A 636 -12.71 5.78 -42.66
CA PHE A 636 -12.81 5.59 -41.23
C PHE A 636 -12.42 6.88 -40.48
N ASN A 637 -13.03 7.07 -39.31
CA ASN A 637 -12.60 8.06 -38.32
C ASN A 637 -11.49 7.52 -37.44
N ASN A 638 -11.00 8.34 -36.52
CA ASN A 638 -10.00 7.95 -35.54
C ASN A 638 -10.45 6.71 -34.77
N GLY A 639 -9.62 5.69 -34.76
CA GLY A 639 -9.92 4.41 -34.12
C GLY A 639 -8.71 3.49 -34.05
N ASP A 640 -8.86 2.39 -33.32
CA ASP A 640 -7.89 1.29 -33.26
C ASP A 640 -8.51 0.07 -33.91
N PHE A 641 -7.87 -0.43 -34.95
CA PHE A 641 -8.41 -1.47 -35.83
C PHE A 641 -7.54 -2.72 -35.81
N GLN A 642 -8.19 -3.88 -35.98
CA GLN A 642 -7.56 -5.17 -36.13
C GLN A 642 -8.01 -5.84 -37.42
N ILE A 643 -7.07 -6.34 -38.21
CA ILE A 643 -7.35 -7.12 -39.42
C ILE A 643 -7.23 -8.61 -39.06
N VAL A 644 -8.35 -9.30 -39.15
CA VAL A 644 -8.44 -10.76 -39.04
C VAL A 644 -8.68 -11.33 -40.42
N ALA A 645 -7.92 -12.37 -40.80
CA ALA A 645 -8.04 -12.98 -42.11
C ALA A 645 -8.33 -14.50 -42.00
N SER A 646 -8.97 -15.05 -43.02
CA SER A 646 -9.09 -16.49 -43.16
C SER A 646 -8.84 -16.92 -44.60
N LEU A 647 -8.16 -18.06 -44.75
CA LEU A 647 -7.97 -18.74 -46.02
C LEU A 647 -9.13 -19.70 -46.25
N ARG A 648 -9.81 -19.60 -47.40
CA ARG A 648 -11.02 -20.38 -47.69
C ARG A 648 -10.94 -21.02 -49.08
N ILE A 649 -11.57 -22.16 -49.23
CA ILE A 649 -11.80 -22.85 -50.48
C ILE A 649 -13.32 -23.01 -50.70
N ASP A 650 -13.73 -23.17 -51.95
CA ASP A 650 -15.12 -23.58 -52.23
C ASP A 650 -15.28 -25.06 -51.84
N ASP A 651 -16.38 -25.40 -51.16
CA ASP A 651 -16.64 -26.79 -50.78
C ASP A 651 -16.97 -27.60 -52.03
N PRO A 652 -16.24 -28.67 -52.35
CA PRO A 652 -16.55 -29.52 -53.51
C PRO A 652 -17.94 -30.12 -53.46
N ALA A 653 -18.54 -30.29 -52.27
CA ALA A 653 -19.86 -30.87 -52.07
C ALA A 653 -21.00 -29.82 -52.20
N ASP A 654 -20.73 -28.54 -51.91
CA ASP A 654 -21.67 -27.42 -52.02
C ASP A 654 -20.91 -26.12 -52.31
N PRO A 655 -20.75 -25.73 -53.56
CA PRO A 655 -20.02 -24.51 -53.99
C PRO A 655 -20.56 -23.19 -53.43
N LYS A 656 -21.75 -23.22 -52.81
CA LYS A 656 -22.35 -22.06 -52.15
C LYS A 656 -21.94 -21.95 -50.68
N LYS A 657 -21.23 -22.94 -50.12
CA LYS A 657 -20.75 -22.95 -48.74
C LYS A 657 -19.24 -22.97 -48.70
N PRO A 658 -18.59 -21.82 -48.48
CA PRO A 658 -17.15 -21.77 -48.39
C PRO A 658 -16.65 -22.46 -47.13
N LYS A 659 -15.61 -23.31 -47.30
CA LYS A 659 -14.93 -23.97 -46.18
C LYS A 659 -13.69 -23.17 -45.76
N ALA A 660 -13.62 -22.79 -44.50
CA ALA A 660 -12.43 -22.16 -43.93
C ALA A 660 -11.37 -23.23 -43.62
N ILE A 661 -10.15 -23.00 -44.08
CA ILE A 661 -9.00 -23.89 -43.94
C ILE A 661 -8.05 -23.39 -42.84
N ALA A 662 -7.78 -22.09 -42.79
CA ALA A 662 -6.90 -21.48 -41.78
C ALA A 662 -7.41 -20.09 -41.38
N PHE A 663 -7.09 -19.69 -40.16
CA PHE A 663 -7.48 -18.39 -39.57
C PHE A 663 -6.27 -17.66 -39.01
N ALA A 664 -6.16 -16.37 -39.33
CA ALA A 664 -5.25 -15.42 -38.70
C ALA A 664 -6.05 -14.57 -37.71
N ASN A 665 -6.06 -14.96 -36.45
CA ASN A 665 -6.70 -14.24 -35.35
C ASN A 665 -5.75 -14.13 -34.17
N GLY A 666 -6.06 -13.29 -33.19
CA GLY A 666 -5.20 -13.09 -32.02
C GLY A 666 -3.78 -12.64 -32.44
N GLU A 667 -2.76 -13.44 -32.12
CA GLU A 667 -1.35 -13.13 -32.41
C GLU A 667 -0.97 -13.17 -33.89
N ASP A 668 -1.73 -13.87 -34.74
CA ASP A 668 -1.49 -13.97 -36.18
C ASP A 668 -2.23 -12.87 -36.99
N SER A 669 -2.99 -11.99 -36.32
CA SER A 669 -3.67 -10.82 -36.88
C SER A 669 -2.79 -9.56 -36.82
N CYS A 670 -3.18 -8.54 -37.56
CA CYS A 670 -2.48 -7.25 -37.61
C CYS A 670 -3.34 -6.15 -36.97
N THR A 671 -2.74 -5.30 -36.16
CA THR A 671 -3.38 -4.13 -35.57
C THR A 671 -2.79 -2.83 -36.13
N PHE A 672 -3.65 -1.82 -36.37
CA PHE A 672 -3.24 -0.48 -36.76
C PHE A 672 -4.19 0.56 -36.18
N ALA A 673 -3.77 1.81 -36.15
CA ALA A 673 -4.54 2.95 -35.68
C ALA A 673 -4.65 4.06 -36.70
N ILE A 674 -5.82 4.68 -36.77
CA ILE A 674 -6.03 5.88 -37.56
C ILE A 674 -6.09 7.06 -36.61
N ARG A 675 -5.28 8.10 -36.88
CA ARG A 675 -5.19 9.33 -36.11
C ARG A 675 -5.16 10.55 -37.01
N ASP A 676 -6.20 11.37 -36.89
CA ASP A 676 -6.29 12.67 -37.52
C ASP A 676 -6.62 13.74 -36.51
N THR A 677 -5.79 14.75 -36.41
CA THR A 677 -5.95 15.86 -35.44
C THR A 677 -7.14 16.76 -35.76
N ARG A 678 -7.66 16.70 -36.96
CA ARG A 678 -8.78 17.55 -37.44
C ARG A 678 -10.15 16.95 -37.12
N ASN A 679 -10.24 15.68 -36.79
CA ASN A 679 -11.50 14.96 -36.61
C ASN A 679 -11.65 14.44 -35.16
N GLY A 680 -12.52 15.12 -34.38
CA GLY A 680 -12.91 14.70 -33.05
C GLY A 680 -14.13 13.76 -33.00
N ASP A 681 -14.60 13.27 -34.15
CA ASP A 681 -15.84 12.51 -34.23
C ASP A 681 -15.67 11.07 -33.72
N TYR A 682 -16.61 10.68 -32.88
CA TYR A 682 -16.71 9.34 -32.30
C TYR A 682 -17.38 8.30 -33.22
N ALA A 683 -17.82 8.71 -34.40
CA ALA A 683 -18.43 7.78 -35.37
C ALA A 683 -17.38 6.87 -36.01
N LEU A 684 -17.76 5.62 -36.36
CA LEU A 684 -16.85 4.68 -37.02
C LEU A 684 -16.45 5.16 -38.39
N LEU A 685 -17.44 5.66 -39.14
CA LEU A 685 -17.26 6.09 -40.55
C LEU A 685 -17.13 7.62 -40.64
N ASN A 686 -16.35 8.05 -41.60
CA ASN A 686 -16.08 9.46 -41.84
C ASN A 686 -17.32 10.19 -42.37
N ASN A 687 -17.84 11.14 -41.59
CA ASN A 687 -19.03 11.93 -41.96
C ASN A 687 -18.87 12.81 -43.20
N ASP A 688 -17.64 13.18 -43.53
CA ASP A 688 -17.34 13.94 -44.76
C ASP A 688 -17.63 13.13 -46.03
N ILE A 689 -17.53 11.79 -45.93
CA ILE A 689 -17.74 10.86 -47.04
C ILE A 689 -19.15 10.27 -47.03
N LEU A 690 -19.66 9.97 -45.82
CA LEU A 690 -20.95 9.28 -45.60
C LEU A 690 -21.90 10.12 -44.75
N SER A 691 -22.25 11.32 -45.20
CA SER A 691 -23.21 12.20 -44.50
C SER A 691 -24.65 11.93 -44.93
N ILE A 692 -25.58 11.97 -43.94
CA ILE A 692 -27.01 11.97 -44.18
C ILE A 692 -27.41 13.35 -44.70
N LYS A 693 -28.10 13.39 -45.84
CA LYS A 693 -28.66 14.64 -46.36
C LYS A 693 -30.03 14.91 -45.73
N CYS A 694 -30.20 16.13 -45.22
CA CYS A 694 -31.51 16.58 -44.75
C CYS A 694 -32.31 17.09 -45.96
N GLU A 695 -33.45 16.46 -46.26
CA GLU A 695 -34.33 16.84 -47.37
C GLU A 695 -35.44 17.85 -46.97
N GLY A 696 -35.47 18.28 -45.73
CA GLY A 696 -36.40 19.24 -45.19
C GLY A 696 -37.35 18.70 -44.11
N ILE A 697 -38.17 19.59 -43.56
CA ILE A 697 -39.19 19.21 -42.56
C ILE A 697 -40.43 18.71 -43.31
N VAL A 698 -40.77 17.45 -43.05
CA VAL A 698 -42.04 16.86 -43.57
C VAL A 698 -43.14 17.18 -42.54
N ASN A 699 -44.13 17.99 -42.91
CA ASN A 699 -45.29 18.34 -42.08
C ASN A 699 -46.31 17.22 -42.00
#